data_1a03a94d9aeff84510a151f5e4157267
#
_entry.id   1a03a94d9aeff84510a151f5e4157267
#
_cell.length_a   1.000
_cell.length_b   1.000
_cell.length_c   1.000
_cell.angle_alpha   90.00
_cell.angle_beta   90.00
_cell.angle_gamma   90.00
#
_symmetry.space_group_name_H-M   'P 1'
#
loop_
_entity.id
_entity.type
_entity.pdbx_description
1 polymer ?
#
loop_
_entity_poly.entity_id
_entity_poly.type
_entity_poly.pdbx_seq_one_letter_code
_entity_poly.pdbx_strand_id
1 'polypeptide(L)'
;MMGQQTKVLKQFDNNGDGRLDASERKPAREFLQKERAAGGGRRGFGPREGPGGPGGRGGTKQEAPKPGAKLGPTDVKSFPDAPLYDTKTLRTFFLEFESQDWEKELADFHNTDVEVPVKLTVDGKTYLDVGVHYRGMSSYMAVGEGSKRSLNLALDFAHKDQNIGGYRTLNMLNAHEDPTYLRPLLFLDIAREYLPAAKANFARVVINGESWGIYDNVQQFNKDFVKEWFGTTQGARWKVRGNPGGQGRLTYLGDDPAAYKGIYTIKTKDDPKVWASFIKLCKVLNETPADKLEQALDPLLDIDGALRFIALDNALINNDGYWIRTSDYSIYQDVKGRFHVLPGDVNETFVKPGGPGFGGGGRGGGPGGFGPPMMLAPQMMSQGDKDADQKLTKAEFSALADVWFDKLDADKAGKLNQEQFTEKFADILPAPEGFGPPGGGRGFGPGRFVGPGFFATVDTDKDGSLTRSELKGAFEKWSSDWDSQKSGSLNEEMLRTGLSAALPPPNFGGPGGRGGQGGGRGPRGPGGATMPQVKGVELDPLVAANDPNKPLISKLLAVPALRARYLGYVREIADKWLDWKKLGPVAERYHALIANDVKADTRKLDSTDDFEKGLTQDIQGSGMGPFGGGSMGLKQFADQRRAYLLNYSEVKK
;
A
#
# COMPACT_ATOMS: atom_id res chain seq x y z
N MET A 1 -7.50 1.37 -14.01
CA MET A 1 -6.64 0.18 -14.18
C MET A 1 -5.22 0.54 -13.74
N MET A 2 -4.93 0.55 -12.45
CA MET A 2 -3.55 0.62 -11.96
C MET A 2 -2.98 -0.80 -11.99
N GLY A 3 -1.95 -1.06 -12.79
CA GLY A 3 -1.15 -2.27 -12.64
C GLY A 3 -1.02 -3.23 -13.81
N GLN A 4 -1.47 -2.91 -15.00
CA GLN A 4 -1.14 -3.75 -16.14
C GLN A 4 0.27 -3.37 -16.63
N GLN A 5 1.19 -4.34 -16.61
CA GLN A 5 2.55 -4.19 -17.10
C GLN A 5 2.54 -3.91 -18.60
N THR A 6 3.27 -2.87 -19.04
CA THR A 6 3.42 -2.57 -20.46
C THR A 6 4.31 -3.62 -21.11
N LYS A 7 3.82 -4.28 -22.14
CA LYS A 7 4.53 -5.33 -22.85
C LYS A 7 5.27 -4.73 -24.05
N VAL A 8 6.58 -4.59 -23.95
CA VAL A 8 7.44 -4.07 -25.01
C VAL A 8 8.52 -5.05 -25.45
N LEU A 9 8.84 -6.05 -24.64
CA LEU A 9 9.88 -7.02 -24.92
C LEU A 9 9.72 -7.59 -26.35
N LYS A 10 8.58 -8.20 -26.63
CA LYS A 10 8.33 -8.85 -27.93
C LYS A 10 8.42 -7.91 -29.13
N GLN A 11 8.21 -6.60 -28.94
CA GLN A 11 8.23 -5.61 -30.00
C GLN A 11 9.66 -5.23 -30.42
N PHE A 12 10.61 -5.30 -29.49
CA PHE A 12 11.97 -4.83 -29.68
C PHE A 12 13.02 -5.94 -29.59
N ASP A 13 12.65 -7.15 -29.23
CA ASP A 13 13.50 -8.35 -29.27
C ASP A 13 13.65 -8.82 -30.71
N ASN A 14 14.69 -8.32 -31.40
CA ASN A 14 14.93 -8.58 -32.81
C ASN A 14 15.65 -9.92 -33.03
N ASN A 15 16.45 -10.35 -32.07
CA ASN A 15 17.22 -11.59 -32.14
C ASN A 15 16.43 -12.81 -31.62
N GLY A 16 15.27 -12.59 -30.96
CA GLY A 16 14.37 -13.63 -30.49
C GLY A 16 14.88 -14.39 -29.27
N ASP A 17 15.83 -13.84 -28.51
CA ASP A 17 16.42 -14.50 -27.35
C ASP A 17 15.60 -14.30 -26.05
N GLY A 18 14.52 -13.53 -26.12
CA GLY A 18 13.61 -13.26 -25.00
C GLY A 18 14.12 -12.20 -24.03
N ARG A 19 15.07 -11.35 -24.47
CA ARG A 19 15.66 -10.25 -23.70
C ARG A 19 15.89 -9.08 -24.65
N LEU A 20 16.21 -7.90 -24.10
CA LEU A 20 16.69 -6.79 -24.91
C LEU A 20 18.16 -6.51 -24.60
N ASP A 21 19.01 -6.59 -25.61
CA ASP A 21 20.39 -6.14 -25.54
C ASP A 21 20.49 -4.60 -25.55
N ALA A 22 21.70 -4.04 -25.42
CA ALA A 22 21.89 -2.58 -25.36
C ALA A 22 21.37 -1.86 -26.62
N SER A 23 21.49 -2.51 -27.79
CA SER A 23 21.04 -1.93 -29.07
C SER A 23 19.51 -1.94 -29.21
N GLU A 24 18.85 -2.92 -28.62
CA GLU A 24 17.40 -3.10 -28.60
C GLU A 24 16.72 -2.27 -27.48
N ARG A 25 17.39 -2.14 -26.31
CA ARG A 25 16.89 -1.30 -25.23
C ARG A 25 16.80 0.18 -25.62
N LYS A 26 17.71 0.68 -26.41
CA LYS A 26 17.70 2.09 -26.83
C LYS A 26 16.41 2.48 -27.58
N PRO A 27 16.01 1.82 -28.68
CA PRO A 27 14.75 2.15 -29.35
C PRO A 27 13.52 1.85 -28.49
N ALA A 28 13.56 0.84 -27.62
CA ALA A 28 12.48 0.56 -26.67
C ALA A 28 12.29 1.71 -25.67
N ARG A 29 13.37 2.30 -25.15
CA ARG A 29 13.32 3.50 -24.27
C ARG A 29 12.74 4.70 -25.02
N GLU A 30 13.21 4.98 -26.24
CA GLU A 30 12.69 6.07 -27.07
C GLU A 30 11.20 5.92 -27.36
N PHE A 31 10.74 4.72 -27.63
CA PHE A 31 9.33 4.40 -27.80
C PHE A 31 8.54 4.70 -26.52
N LEU A 32 8.96 4.19 -25.36
CA LEU A 32 8.30 4.41 -24.08
C LEU A 32 8.26 5.89 -23.70
N GLN A 33 9.32 6.65 -23.99
CA GLN A 33 9.37 8.10 -23.76
C GLN A 33 8.39 8.85 -24.67
N LYS A 34 8.28 8.47 -25.95
CA LYS A 34 7.29 9.03 -26.88
C LYS A 34 5.86 8.72 -26.47
N GLU A 35 5.58 7.47 -26.09
CA GLU A 35 4.27 7.06 -25.59
C GLU A 35 3.87 7.84 -24.32
N ARG A 36 4.82 8.06 -23.40
CA ARG A 36 4.60 8.88 -22.21
C ARG A 36 4.34 10.35 -22.56
N ALA A 37 5.04 10.88 -23.56
CA ALA A 37 4.85 12.24 -24.02
C ALA A 37 3.54 12.41 -24.83
N ALA A 38 3.21 11.44 -25.71
CA ALA A 38 2.01 11.45 -26.54
C ALA A 38 0.73 11.18 -25.75
N GLY A 39 0.81 10.40 -24.68
CA GLY A 39 -0.31 10.11 -23.78
C GLY A 39 -0.78 11.29 -22.93
N GLY A 40 -0.47 12.53 -23.32
CA GLY A 40 -0.93 13.76 -22.69
C GLY A 40 -0.70 13.77 -21.17
N GLY A 41 0.59 13.80 -20.74
CA GLY A 41 0.90 14.16 -19.36
C GLY A 41 0.64 13.11 -18.28
N ARG A 42 1.04 11.84 -18.50
CA ARG A 42 1.51 11.03 -17.38
C ARG A 42 2.87 11.53 -16.91
N ARG A 43 2.92 12.78 -16.48
CA ARG A 43 4.01 13.21 -15.58
C ARG A 43 3.88 12.37 -14.34
N GLY A 44 4.78 11.40 -14.17
CA GLY A 44 4.91 10.68 -12.93
C GLY A 44 4.97 11.68 -11.77
N PHE A 45 4.49 11.28 -10.62
CA PHE A 45 4.77 11.95 -9.35
C PHE A 45 6.28 11.88 -9.09
N GLY A 46 7.05 12.64 -9.89
CA GLY A 46 8.46 12.93 -9.65
C GLY A 46 8.57 14.37 -9.15
N PRO A 47 9.56 14.69 -8.33
CA PRO A 47 9.80 16.06 -7.91
C PRO A 47 9.96 16.94 -9.16
N ARG A 48 9.23 18.05 -9.23
CA ARG A 48 9.38 19.06 -10.28
C ARG A 48 10.79 19.62 -10.25
N GLU A 49 11.59 19.37 -11.27
CA GLU A 49 12.66 20.28 -11.65
C GLU A 49 12.02 21.47 -12.40
N GLY A 50 11.92 22.59 -11.71
CA GLY A 50 11.56 23.89 -12.29
C GLY A 50 12.24 24.99 -11.51
N PRO A 51 12.82 26.04 -12.16
CA PRO A 51 13.48 27.11 -11.43
C PRO A 51 12.48 27.96 -10.68
N GLY A 52 12.61 27.97 -9.36
CA GLY A 52 12.24 28.99 -8.41
C GLY A 52 10.94 29.75 -8.59
N GLY A 53 9.86 29.26 -7.93
CA GLY A 53 8.76 30.13 -7.50
C GLY A 53 8.86 30.34 -5.98
N PRO A 54 8.74 31.58 -5.45
CA PRO A 54 8.80 31.85 -4.01
C PRO A 54 7.46 31.53 -3.36
N GLY A 55 7.40 30.54 -2.46
CA GLY A 55 6.21 30.34 -1.63
C GLY A 55 5.88 28.91 -1.23
N GLY A 56 6.82 28.13 -0.74
CA GLY A 56 6.56 26.86 -0.03
C GLY A 56 7.14 26.94 1.37
N ARG A 57 6.29 27.24 2.36
CA ARG A 57 6.70 27.24 3.76
C ARG A 57 6.76 25.83 4.34
N GLY A 58 7.91 25.50 4.95
CA GLY A 58 8.01 24.61 6.10
C GLY A 58 8.23 23.12 5.86
N GLY A 59 8.59 22.65 4.65
CA GLY A 59 9.29 21.38 4.51
C GLY A 59 10.79 21.66 4.61
N THR A 60 11.51 21.02 5.51
CA THR A 60 12.96 20.94 5.42
C THR A 60 13.29 20.51 4.00
N LYS A 61 14.00 21.37 3.24
CA LYS A 61 14.53 21.00 1.91
C LYS A 61 15.30 19.72 2.12
N GLN A 62 14.77 18.61 1.63
CA GLN A 62 15.58 17.40 1.55
C GLN A 62 16.76 17.78 0.67
N GLU A 63 17.95 17.78 1.22
CA GLU A 63 19.17 17.95 0.44
C GLU A 63 19.15 16.88 -0.64
N ALA A 64 19.57 17.24 -1.86
CA ALA A 64 19.74 16.26 -2.92
C ALA A 64 20.60 15.11 -2.41
N PRO A 65 20.25 13.84 -2.72
CA PRO A 65 21.00 12.69 -2.22
C PRO A 65 22.48 12.86 -2.52
N LYS A 66 23.32 12.73 -1.49
CA LYS A 66 24.76 12.82 -1.66
C LYS A 66 25.31 11.48 -2.13
N PRO A 67 26.38 11.47 -2.96
CA PRO A 67 27.03 10.22 -3.32
C PRO A 67 27.44 9.42 -2.07
N GLY A 68 27.23 8.11 -2.13
CA GLY A 68 27.66 7.20 -1.09
C GLY A 68 29.17 6.94 -1.11
N ALA A 69 29.67 6.28 -0.09
CA ALA A 69 31.08 5.88 -0.02
C ALA A 69 31.43 4.97 -1.21
N LYS A 70 32.64 5.13 -1.75
CA LYS A 70 33.18 4.22 -2.75
C LYS A 70 33.62 2.93 -2.04
N LEU A 71 33.11 1.79 -2.55
CA LEU A 71 33.39 0.46 -2.01
C LEU A 71 33.66 -0.51 -3.16
N GLY A 72 34.71 -1.31 -2.99
CA GLY A 72 35.03 -2.46 -3.83
C GLY A 72 34.86 -3.79 -3.08
N PRO A 73 34.89 -4.93 -3.80
CA PRO A 73 34.75 -6.25 -3.18
C PRO A 73 35.81 -6.56 -2.10
N THR A 74 36.96 -5.94 -2.16
CA THR A 74 38.06 -6.10 -1.18
C THR A 74 37.86 -5.29 0.12
N ASP A 75 36.93 -4.33 0.11
CA ASP A 75 36.70 -3.42 1.24
C ASP A 75 35.66 -3.97 2.23
N VAL A 76 35.05 -5.11 1.92
CA VAL A 76 33.95 -5.69 2.69
C VAL A 76 34.25 -7.14 3.08
N LYS A 77 33.58 -7.60 4.15
CA LYS A 77 33.63 -9.01 4.56
C LYS A 77 32.87 -9.87 3.56
N SER A 78 33.40 -11.06 3.28
CA SER A 78 32.78 -12.10 2.47
C SER A 78 32.31 -13.25 3.36
N PHE A 79 31.20 -13.90 2.99
CA PHE A 79 30.56 -14.97 3.77
C PHE A 79 30.15 -16.14 2.85
N PRO A 80 31.09 -16.74 2.09
CA PRO A 80 30.78 -17.73 1.06
C PRO A 80 30.08 -18.98 1.60
N ASP A 81 30.35 -19.37 2.84
CA ASP A 81 29.81 -20.57 3.47
C ASP A 81 28.49 -20.33 4.23
N ALA A 82 28.10 -19.08 4.44
CA ALA A 82 26.86 -18.76 5.14
C ALA A 82 25.65 -18.87 4.19
N PRO A 83 24.48 -19.36 4.66
CA PRO A 83 23.25 -19.36 3.88
C PRO A 83 22.90 -17.96 3.37
N LEU A 84 22.27 -17.85 2.19
CA LEU A 84 21.92 -16.56 1.60
C LEU A 84 21.09 -15.66 2.57
N TYR A 85 20.13 -16.25 3.25
CA TYR A 85 19.27 -15.57 4.22
C TYR A 85 19.73 -15.76 5.67
N ASP A 86 21.07 -15.84 5.90
CA ASP A 86 21.58 -15.82 7.26
C ASP A 86 21.37 -14.44 7.89
N THR A 87 20.66 -14.40 9.01
CA THR A 87 20.29 -13.17 9.72
C THR A 87 21.40 -12.61 10.62
N LYS A 88 22.59 -13.25 10.63
CA LYS A 88 23.75 -12.82 11.41
C LYS A 88 24.84 -12.20 10.55
N THR A 89 24.69 -12.26 9.22
CA THR A 89 25.66 -11.73 8.26
C THR A 89 25.08 -10.57 7.46
N LEU A 90 25.86 -9.53 7.24
CA LEU A 90 25.54 -8.42 6.35
C LEU A 90 26.36 -8.57 5.07
N ARG A 91 25.75 -9.19 4.04
CA ARG A 91 26.35 -9.36 2.72
C ARG A 91 26.31 -8.08 1.91
N THR A 92 27.32 -7.92 1.06
CA THR A 92 27.38 -6.81 0.10
C THR A 92 27.17 -7.35 -1.31
N PHE A 93 26.24 -6.75 -2.04
CA PHE A 93 25.90 -7.05 -3.42
C PHE A 93 26.40 -5.91 -4.30
N PHE A 94 27.37 -6.19 -5.16
CA PHE A 94 27.95 -5.22 -6.09
C PHE A 94 27.30 -5.38 -7.45
N LEU A 95 26.56 -4.35 -7.87
CA LEU A 95 25.87 -4.28 -9.16
C LEU A 95 26.67 -3.34 -10.08
N GLU A 96 27.16 -3.87 -11.17
CA GLU A 96 27.87 -3.08 -12.19
C GLU A 96 27.02 -3.01 -13.46
N PHE A 97 26.40 -1.86 -13.65
CA PHE A 97 25.65 -1.54 -14.87
C PHE A 97 26.59 -1.07 -15.97
N GLU A 98 26.27 -1.43 -17.21
CA GLU A 98 27.04 -1.05 -18.39
C GLU A 98 26.89 0.45 -18.68
N SER A 99 25.67 0.96 -18.52
CA SER A 99 25.35 2.37 -18.74
C SER A 99 25.59 3.25 -17.51
N GLN A 100 26.10 4.45 -17.72
CA GLN A 100 26.22 5.46 -16.66
C GLN A 100 24.85 6.07 -16.30
N ASP A 101 23.87 6.05 -17.21
CA ASP A 101 22.49 6.53 -16.97
C ASP A 101 21.55 5.39 -16.52
N TRP A 102 22.10 4.35 -15.87
CA TRP A 102 21.40 3.15 -15.43
C TRP A 102 20.13 3.44 -14.59
N GLU A 103 20.16 4.48 -13.75
CA GLU A 103 19.02 4.85 -12.91
C GLU A 103 17.84 5.29 -13.77
N LYS A 104 18.11 6.12 -14.79
CA LYS A 104 17.11 6.53 -15.76
C LYS A 104 16.65 5.38 -16.65
N GLU A 105 17.57 4.49 -17.04
CA GLU A 105 17.23 3.30 -17.81
C GLU A 105 16.26 2.38 -17.05
N LEU A 106 16.54 2.08 -15.78
CA LEU A 106 15.63 1.34 -14.91
C LEU A 106 14.27 2.06 -14.71
N ALA A 107 14.28 3.40 -14.65
CA ALA A 107 13.05 4.19 -14.54
C ALA A 107 12.23 4.17 -15.84
N ASP A 108 12.89 4.20 -17.01
CA ASP A 108 12.23 4.07 -18.31
C ASP A 108 11.54 2.72 -18.46
N PHE A 109 12.12 1.63 -17.94
CA PHE A 109 11.54 0.28 -17.97
C PHE A 109 10.68 -0.06 -16.76
N HIS A 110 10.47 0.86 -15.81
CA HIS A 110 9.60 0.57 -14.68
C HIS A 110 8.18 0.23 -15.14
N ASN A 111 7.62 -0.85 -14.57
CA ASN A 111 6.30 -1.41 -14.92
C ASN A 111 6.19 -1.90 -16.38
N THR A 112 7.31 -2.37 -16.95
CA THR A 112 7.38 -3.08 -18.24
C THR A 112 7.81 -4.54 -18.03
N ASP A 113 7.88 -5.31 -19.09
CA ASP A 113 8.41 -6.69 -19.09
C ASP A 113 9.91 -6.76 -19.46
N VAL A 114 10.63 -5.64 -19.38
CA VAL A 114 12.06 -5.54 -19.67
C VAL A 114 12.86 -5.49 -18.38
N GLU A 115 13.93 -6.28 -18.32
CA GLU A 115 14.95 -6.22 -17.28
C GLU A 115 16.26 -5.70 -17.87
N VAL A 116 17.03 -4.96 -17.08
CA VAL A 116 18.33 -4.41 -17.48
C VAL A 116 19.43 -5.34 -16.96
N PRO A 117 20.31 -5.89 -17.80
CA PRO A 117 21.37 -6.77 -17.37
C PRO A 117 22.46 -6.04 -16.59
N VAL A 118 22.98 -6.71 -15.54
CA VAL A 118 24.12 -6.22 -14.76
C VAL A 118 25.09 -7.36 -14.47
N LYS A 119 26.35 -7.00 -14.20
CA LYS A 119 27.29 -7.89 -13.54
C LYS A 119 27.11 -7.78 -12.03
N LEU A 120 26.77 -8.89 -11.38
CA LEU A 120 26.61 -8.97 -9.93
C LEU A 120 27.83 -9.68 -9.32
N THR A 121 28.45 -9.07 -8.30
CA THR A 121 29.47 -9.73 -7.49
C THR A 121 29.00 -9.79 -6.04
N VAL A 122 29.06 -10.98 -5.44
CA VAL A 122 28.75 -11.22 -4.03
C VAL A 122 29.59 -12.36 -3.49
N ASP A 123 30.12 -12.20 -2.29
CA ASP A 123 31.01 -13.17 -1.60
C ASP A 123 32.17 -13.66 -2.49
N GLY A 124 32.76 -12.76 -3.28
CA GLY A 124 33.88 -13.06 -4.17
C GLY A 124 33.48 -13.79 -5.47
N LYS A 125 32.22 -14.15 -5.66
CA LYS A 125 31.71 -14.81 -6.86
C LYS A 125 30.99 -13.80 -7.75
N THR A 126 31.26 -13.89 -9.06
CA THR A 126 30.63 -13.03 -10.08
C THR A 126 29.57 -13.81 -10.84
N TYR A 127 28.43 -13.14 -11.08
CA TYR A 127 27.28 -13.61 -11.85
C TYR A 127 27.06 -12.62 -12.99
N LEU A 128 27.07 -13.11 -14.23
CA LEU A 128 26.93 -12.28 -15.41
C LEU A 128 25.47 -12.19 -15.83
N ASP A 129 25.13 -11.10 -16.48
CA ASP A 129 23.81 -10.87 -17.10
C ASP A 129 22.63 -11.14 -16.14
N VAL A 130 22.75 -10.67 -14.90
CA VAL A 130 21.63 -10.69 -13.94
C VAL A 130 20.64 -9.62 -14.34
N GLY A 131 19.38 -9.99 -14.54
CA GLY A 131 18.32 -9.03 -14.88
C GLY A 131 17.92 -8.19 -13.66
N VAL A 132 17.84 -6.87 -13.82
CA VAL A 132 17.43 -5.95 -12.76
C VAL A 132 16.28 -5.08 -13.24
N HIS A 133 15.28 -4.89 -12.38
CA HIS A 133 14.25 -3.87 -12.58
C HIS A 133 13.86 -3.22 -11.25
N TYR A 134 13.36 -1.99 -11.31
CA TYR A 134 12.70 -1.35 -10.17
C TYR A 134 11.37 -2.01 -9.88
N ARG A 135 11.11 -2.28 -8.61
CA ARG A 135 9.84 -2.83 -8.13
C ARG A 135 9.11 -1.83 -7.22
N GLY A 136 7.88 -2.20 -6.86
CA GLY A 136 6.99 -1.37 -6.07
C GLY A 136 6.12 -0.47 -6.93
N MET A 137 5.04 0.03 -6.35
CA MET A 137 4.15 1.00 -6.98
C MET A 137 4.15 2.29 -6.14
N SER A 138 3.57 2.25 -4.95
CA SER A 138 3.56 3.38 -4.01
C SER A 138 4.97 3.75 -3.56
N SER A 139 5.76 2.77 -3.12
CA SER A 139 7.16 2.97 -2.71
C SER A 139 8.06 3.49 -3.83
N TYR A 140 7.79 3.12 -5.11
CA TYR A 140 8.50 3.67 -6.25
C TYR A 140 8.13 5.13 -6.51
N MET A 141 6.82 5.46 -6.49
CA MET A 141 6.32 6.82 -6.75
C MET A 141 6.66 7.82 -5.64
N ALA A 142 6.75 7.35 -4.40
CA ALA A 142 7.06 8.18 -3.25
C ALA A 142 8.54 8.58 -3.16
N VAL A 143 9.43 7.90 -3.93
CA VAL A 143 10.87 8.08 -3.84
C VAL A 143 11.41 8.72 -5.12
N GLY A 144 12.08 9.86 -4.98
CA GLY A 144 12.65 10.62 -6.10
C GLY A 144 13.90 9.98 -6.71
N GLU A 145 14.36 10.56 -7.80
CA GLU A 145 15.63 10.23 -8.48
C GLU A 145 16.82 10.44 -7.51
N GLY A 146 17.82 9.60 -7.62
CA GLY A 146 19.00 9.63 -6.74
C GLY A 146 18.77 9.02 -5.35
N SER A 147 17.53 8.65 -5.00
CA SER A 147 17.17 8.01 -3.73
C SER A 147 16.96 6.51 -3.89
N LYS A 148 17.01 5.78 -2.77
CA LYS A 148 16.87 4.32 -2.79
C LYS A 148 15.50 3.88 -3.28
N ARG A 149 15.46 3.11 -4.38
CA ARG A 149 14.27 2.40 -4.86
C ARG A 149 14.46 0.90 -4.70
N SER A 150 13.37 0.19 -4.47
CA SER A 150 13.40 -1.28 -4.36
C SER A 150 13.78 -1.93 -5.69
N LEU A 151 14.64 -2.97 -5.63
CA LEU A 151 15.15 -3.69 -6.78
C LEU A 151 14.66 -5.14 -6.76
N ASN A 152 14.45 -5.70 -7.94
CA ASN A 152 14.35 -7.13 -8.16
C ASN A 152 15.55 -7.57 -9.00
N LEU A 153 16.21 -8.66 -8.59
CA LEU A 153 17.35 -9.25 -9.28
C LEU A 153 16.96 -10.66 -9.74
N ALA A 154 16.95 -10.88 -11.04
CA ALA A 154 16.71 -12.19 -11.67
C ALA A 154 18.04 -12.81 -12.07
N LEU A 155 18.56 -13.73 -11.26
CA LEU A 155 19.85 -14.38 -11.51
C LEU A 155 19.79 -15.29 -12.75
N ASP A 156 18.65 -15.93 -12.97
CA ASP A 156 18.43 -16.85 -14.11
C ASP A 156 17.95 -16.12 -15.39
N PHE A 157 18.11 -14.81 -15.45
CA PHE A 157 17.68 -13.97 -16.58
C PHE A 157 18.32 -14.43 -17.91
N ALA A 158 19.64 -14.46 -17.97
CA ALA A 158 20.35 -14.94 -19.15
C ALA A 158 20.81 -16.40 -19.01
N HIS A 159 21.21 -16.80 -17.82
CA HIS A 159 21.81 -18.09 -17.51
C HIS A 159 20.88 -18.89 -16.61
N LYS A 160 20.12 -19.83 -17.18
CA LYS A 160 19.00 -20.53 -16.52
C LYS A 160 19.36 -21.29 -15.23
N ASP A 161 20.62 -21.70 -15.08
CA ASP A 161 21.12 -22.41 -13.90
C ASP A 161 21.74 -21.48 -12.86
N GLN A 162 21.85 -20.18 -13.17
CA GLN A 162 22.47 -19.22 -12.28
C GLN A 162 21.58 -18.95 -11.07
N ASN A 163 22.16 -19.10 -9.88
CA ASN A 163 21.49 -18.91 -8.60
C ASN A 163 22.49 -18.63 -7.48
N ILE A 164 22.02 -18.10 -6.36
CA ILE A 164 22.79 -17.97 -5.11
C ILE A 164 22.12 -18.86 -4.06
N GLY A 165 22.80 -19.91 -3.62
CA GLY A 165 22.28 -20.81 -2.60
C GLY A 165 20.94 -21.48 -2.96
N GLY A 166 20.67 -21.67 -4.25
CA GLY A 166 19.41 -22.24 -4.77
C GLY A 166 18.34 -21.22 -5.11
N TYR A 167 18.55 -19.94 -4.82
CA TYR A 167 17.58 -18.86 -5.09
C TYR A 167 17.93 -18.16 -6.40
N ARG A 168 16.95 -18.03 -7.30
CA ARG A 168 17.07 -17.40 -8.62
C ARG A 168 16.62 -15.96 -8.66
N THR A 169 15.86 -15.52 -7.66
CA THR A 169 15.33 -14.16 -7.60
C THR A 169 15.53 -13.57 -6.22
N LEU A 170 16.06 -12.34 -6.15
CA LEU A 170 16.22 -11.60 -4.91
C LEU A 170 15.41 -10.31 -4.97
N ASN A 171 14.82 -9.91 -3.84
CA ASN A 171 14.13 -8.64 -3.70
C ASN A 171 14.86 -7.78 -2.68
N MET A 172 15.44 -6.69 -3.14
CA MET A 172 16.08 -5.67 -2.30
C MET A 172 15.07 -4.55 -2.07
N LEU A 173 14.42 -4.53 -0.90
CA LEU A 173 13.41 -3.54 -0.53
C LEU A 173 14.09 -2.34 0.14
N ASN A 174 13.61 -1.14 -0.17
CA ASN A 174 14.23 0.11 0.26
C ASN A 174 13.83 0.59 1.66
N ALA A 175 13.10 -0.23 2.42
CA ALA A 175 12.55 0.09 3.75
C ALA A 175 11.68 1.38 3.76
N HIS A 176 10.95 1.65 2.68
CA HIS A 176 10.00 2.77 2.63
C HIS A 176 8.96 2.64 3.76
N GLU A 177 8.74 3.71 4.54
CA GLU A 177 7.85 3.76 5.70
C GLU A 177 8.27 2.90 6.91
N ASP A 178 9.48 2.31 6.87
CA ASP A 178 10.06 1.64 8.03
C ASP A 178 11.43 2.24 8.41
N PRO A 179 11.46 3.30 9.21
CA PRO A 179 12.73 3.90 9.65
C PRO A 179 13.60 2.96 10.47
N THR A 180 13.05 1.85 10.98
CA THR A 180 13.81 0.85 11.73
C THR A 180 14.47 -0.20 10.86
N TYR A 181 14.01 -0.41 9.61
CA TYR A 181 14.37 -1.54 8.73
C TYR A 181 13.99 -2.92 9.29
N LEU A 182 13.34 -3.00 10.44
CA LEU A 182 13.19 -4.25 11.17
C LEU A 182 11.83 -4.94 10.97
N ARG A 183 10.79 -4.20 10.58
CA ARG A 183 9.40 -4.69 10.58
C ARG A 183 9.19 -5.89 9.67
N PRO A 184 9.62 -5.87 8.40
CA PRO A 184 9.48 -7.03 7.53
C PRO A 184 10.22 -8.26 8.05
N LEU A 185 11.44 -8.07 8.56
CA LEU A 185 12.26 -9.16 9.08
C LEU A 185 11.61 -9.79 10.32
N LEU A 186 11.20 -8.97 11.29
CA LEU A 186 10.57 -9.45 12.53
C LEU A 186 9.25 -10.16 12.25
N PHE A 187 8.41 -9.58 11.38
CA PHE A 187 7.15 -10.23 11.00
C PHE A 187 7.40 -11.59 10.35
N LEU A 188 8.30 -11.65 9.38
CA LEU A 188 8.57 -12.88 8.64
C LEU A 188 9.23 -13.96 9.52
N ASP A 189 10.13 -13.58 10.41
CA ASP A 189 10.72 -14.51 11.39
C ASP A 189 9.63 -15.13 12.28
N ILE A 190 8.73 -14.29 12.80
CA ILE A 190 7.59 -14.77 13.59
C ILE A 190 6.68 -15.66 12.74
N ALA A 191 6.29 -15.19 11.56
CA ALA A 191 5.35 -15.90 10.70
C ALA A 191 5.85 -17.30 10.30
N ARG A 192 7.16 -17.46 10.10
CA ARG A 192 7.78 -18.75 9.75
C ARG A 192 7.63 -19.84 10.83
N GLU A 193 7.32 -19.48 12.05
CA GLU A 193 7.00 -20.47 13.09
C GLU A 193 5.54 -20.97 13.00
N TYR A 194 4.68 -20.28 12.28
CA TYR A 194 3.25 -20.57 12.22
C TYR A 194 2.77 -21.11 10.88
N LEU A 195 3.38 -20.62 9.77
CA LEU A 195 2.96 -20.97 8.41
C LEU A 195 4.11 -20.75 7.41
N PRO A 196 3.99 -21.24 6.17
CA PRO A 196 4.96 -20.93 5.14
C PRO A 196 5.05 -19.42 4.90
N ALA A 197 6.21 -18.84 5.20
CA ALA A 197 6.50 -17.43 4.98
C ALA A 197 7.90 -17.24 4.41
N ALA A 198 8.13 -16.10 3.77
CA ALA A 198 9.41 -15.77 3.16
C ALA A 198 10.53 -15.67 4.20
N LYS A 199 11.76 -15.97 3.79
CA LYS A 199 12.96 -15.60 4.53
C LYS A 199 13.29 -14.14 4.25
N ALA A 200 13.91 -13.48 5.22
CA ALA A 200 14.44 -12.14 5.04
C ALA A 200 15.74 -11.95 5.82
N ASN A 201 16.63 -11.11 5.30
CA ASN A 201 17.81 -10.61 5.98
C ASN A 201 18.20 -9.24 5.39
N PHE A 202 19.23 -8.61 5.95
CA PHE A 202 19.75 -7.37 5.38
C PHE A 202 20.79 -7.62 4.30
N ALA A 203 20.85 -6.69 3.35
CA ALA A 203 21.84 -6.63 2.31
C ALA A 203 22.38 -5.20 2.17
N ARG A 204 23.69 -5.05 2.04
CA ARG A 204 24.29 -3.80 1.55
C ARG A 204 24.34 -3.87 0.03
N VAL A 205 23.87 -2.82 -0.64
CA VAL A 205 23.94 -2.72 -2.10
C VAL A 205 24.96 -1.66 -2.50
N VAL A 206 25.83 -2.01 -3.43
CA VAL A 206 26.81 -1.12 -4.06
C VAL A 206 26.52 -1.10 -5.54
N ILE A 207 26.31 0.08 -6.14
CA ILE A 207 26.03 0.23 -7.56
C ILE A 207 27.14 1.06 -8.20
N ASN A 208 27.78 0.50 -9.23
CA ASN A 208 28.90 1.12 -9.95
C ASN A 208 30.00 1.64 -8.99
N GLY A 209 30.31 0.85 -7.96
CA GLY A 209 31.32 1.16 -6.94
C GLY A 209 30.89 2.17 -5.89
N GLU A 210 29.63 2.61 -5.86
CA GLU A 210 29.08 3.53 -4.87
C GLU A 210 28.09 2.82 -3.95
N SER A 211 28.21 3.02 -2.64
CA SER A 211 27.28 2.44 -1.65
C SER A 211 25.90 3.08 -1.76
N TRP A 212 24.88 2.25 -1.94
CA TRP A 212 23.47 2.61 -1.90
C TRP A 212 22.81 2.24 -0.57
N GLY A 213 23.62 1.82 0.41
CA GLY A 213 23.18 1.54 1.78
C GLY A 213 22.49 0.21 1.97
N ILE A 214 21.67 0.14 3.01
CA ILE A 214 21.00 -1.09 3.46
C ILE A 214 19.64 -1.27 2.78
N TYR A 215 19.35 -2.52 2.40
CA TYR A 215 18.09 -3.00 1.86
C TYR A 215 17.64 -4.24 2.63
N ASP A 216 16.34 -4.45 2.71
CA ASP A 216 15.76 -5.71 3.18
C ASP A 216 15.75 -6.69 2.00
N ASN A 217 16.53 -7.76 2.11
CA ASN A 217 16.54 -8.84 1.12
C ASN A 217 15.45 -9.85 1.48
N VAL A 218 14.33 -9.83 0.78
CA VAL A 218 13.16 -10.68 1.05
C VAL A 218 12.99 -11.73 -0.04
N GLN A 219 12.86 -12.99 0.38
CA GLN A 219 12.66 -14.14 -0.51
C GLN A 219 11.43 -13.95 -1.41
N GLN A 220 11.60 -14.19 -2.70
CA GLN A 220 10.51 -14.13 -3.67
C GLN A 220 9.56 -15.31 -3.50
N PHE A 221 8.25 -15.06 -3.53
CA PHE A 221 7.24 -16.12 -3.63
C PHE A 221 7.23 -16.71 -5.06
N ASN A 222 8.12 -17.66 -5.26
CA ASN A 222 8.36 -18.33 -6.55
C ASN A 222 8.48 -19.86 -6.41
N LYS A 223 9.07 -20.52 -7.38
CA LYS A 223 9.31 -21.98 -7.37
C LYS A 223 10.25 -22.42 -6.24
N ASP A 224 11.24 -21.58 -5.91
CA ASP A 224 12.23 -21.89 -4.88
C ASP A 224 11.59 -21.86 -3.48
N PHE A 225 10.71 -20.89 -3.22
CA PHE A 225 9.87 -20.84 -2.02
C PHE A 225 8.97 -22.08 -1.90
N VAL A 226 8.25 -22.43 -2.98
CA VAL A 226 7.36 -23.59 -2.99
C VAL A 226 8.13 -24.88 -2.75
N LYS A 227 9.31 -25.02 -3.36
CA LYS A 227 10.18 -26.19 -3.16
C LYS A 227 10.64 -26.30 -1.69
N GLU A 228 10.98 -25.18 -1.07
CA GLU A 228 11.45 -25.16 0.32
C GLU A 228 10.35 -25.61 1.30
N TRP A 229 9.14 -25.10 1.13
CA TRP A 229 8.06 -25.34 2.08
C TRP A 229 7.23 -26.61 1.78
N PHE A 230 7.06 -26.95 0.52
CA PHE A 230 6.15 -28.02 0.08
C PHE A 230 6.88 -29.19 -0.61
N GLY A 231 8.21 -29.15 -0.70
CA GLY A 231 9.01 -30.22 -1.31
C GLY A 231 8.85 -30.36 -2.82
N THR A 232 8.12 -29.50 -3.49
CA THR A 232 7.81 -29.53 -4.92
C THR A 232 7.88 -28.13 -5.54
N THR A 233 8.05 -28.07 -6.88
CA THR A 233 7.92 -26.82 -7.64
C THR A 233 6.58 -26.72 -8.37
N GLN A 234 5.72 -27.73 -8.21
CA GLN A 234 4.42 -27.85 -8.87
C GLN A 234 3.33 -27.11 -8.08
N GLY A 235 2.11 -27.10 -8.62
CA GLY A 235 0.99 -26.38 -8.03
C GLY A 235 0.75 -25.03 -8.68
N ALA A 236 -0.28 -24.32 -8.23
CA ALA A 236 -0.65 -23.02 -8.79
C ALA A 236 -0.43 -21.92 -7.76
N ARG A 237 -0.03 -20.74 -8.24
CA ARG A 237 0.29 -19.59 -7.40
C ARG A 237 -0.41 -18.34 -7.89
N TRP A 238 -0.98 -17.58 -6.96
CA TRP A 238 -1.55 -16.27 -7.22
C TRP A 238 -0.94 -15.24 -6.28
N LYS A 239 -0.80 -14.03 -6.77
CA LYS A 239 -0.50 -12.84 -5.97
C LYS A 239 -1.73 -11.94 -5.94
N VAL A 240 -2.13 -11.52 -4.75
CA VAL A 240 -3.10 -10.46 -4.52
C VAL A 240 -2.29 -9.20 -4.24
N ARG A 241 -2.33 -8.26 -5.19
CA ARG A 241 -1.53 -7.04 -5.11
C ARG A 241 -2.13 -6.05 -4.12
N GLY A 242 -1.29 -5.16 -3.60
CA GLY A 242 -1.70 -3.99 -2.86
C GLY A 242 -2.76 -3.20 -3.60
N ASN A 243 -3.88 -2.97 -2.93
CA ASN A 243 -4.98 -2.19 -3.46
C ASN A 243 -5.71 -1.49 -2.31
N PRO A 244 -5.63 -0.15 -2.21
CA PRO A 244 -6.34 0.62 -1.19
C PRO A 244 -7.86 0.37 -1.18
N GLY A 245 -8.43 -0.03 -2.33
CA GLY A 245 -9.86 -0.33 -2.47
C GLY A 245 -10.29 -1.74 -2.03
N GLY A 246 -9.34 -2.60 -1.63
CA GLY A 246 -9.60 -3.92 -1.03
C GLY A 246 -10.47 -4.84 -1.88
N GLN A 247 -9.91 -5.52 -2.89
CA GLN A 247 -10.67 -6.40 -3.78
C GLN A 247 -10.36 -7.89 -3.59
N GLY A 248 -9.22 -8.25 -2.99
CA GLY A 248 -8.80 -9.64 -2.78
C GLY A 248 -9.55 -10.34 -1.64
N ARG A 249 -10.86 -10.28 -1.65
CA ARG A 249 -11.74 -10.67 -0.54
C ARG A 249 -11.98 -12.17 -0.42
N LEU A 250 -11.66 -12.96 -1.45
CA LEU A 250 -12.10 -14.35 -1.61
C LEU A 250 -13.64 -14.49 -1.66
N THR A 251 -14.32 -13.45 -2.14
CA THR A 251 -15.76 -13.46 -2.37
C THR A 251 -16.08 -14.29 -3.62
N TYR A 252 -17.17 -15.03 -3.60
CA TYR A 252 -17.68 -15.71 -4.80
C TYR A 252 -18.31 -14.68 -5.76
N LEU A 253 -17.75 -14.56 -6.95
CA LEU A 253 -18.14 -13.61 -7.99
C LEU A 253 -18.83 -14.28 -9.20
N GLY A 254 -19.35 -15.50 -9.01
CA GLY A 254 -19.88 -16.33 -10.09
C GLY A 254 -18.81 -17.28 -10.66
N ASP A 255 -19.21 -18.10 -11.64
CA ASP A 255 -18.36 -19.17 -12.17
C ASP A 255 -17.44 -18.73 -13.34
N ASP A 256 -17.52 -17.45 -13.77
CA ASP A 256 -16.66 -16.91 -14.83
C ASP A 256 -15.28 -16.51 -14.28
N PRO A 257 -14.17 -17.14 -14.74
CA PRO A 257 -12.82 -16.77 -14.33
C PRO A 257 -12.44 -15.30 -14.63
N ALA A 258 -13.09 -14.67 -15.62
CA ALA A 258 -12.80 -13.28 -15.99
C ALA A 258 -13.04 -12.30 -14.82
N ALA A 259 -14.03 -12.59 -13.97
CA ALA A 259 -14.34 -11.79 -12.78
C ALA A 259 -13.20 -11.78 -11.74
N TYR A 260 -12.37 -12.81 -11.74
CA TYR A 260 -11.28 -13.00 -10.76
C TYR A 260 -9.92 -12.54 -11.29
N LYS A 261 -9.66 -12.66 -12.59
CA LYS A 261 -8.34 -12.39 -13.21
C LYS A 261 -7.84 -10.96 -13.02
N GLY A 262 -8.75 -10.00 -12.87
CA GLY A 262 -8.42 -8.60 -12.57
C GLY A 262 -7.93 -8.38 -11.13
N ILE A 263 -8.25 -9.30 -10.22
CA ILE A 263 -7.99 -9.21 -8.78
C ILE A 263 -6.79 -10.11 -8.40
N TYR A 264 -6.82 -11.36 -8.85
CA TYR A 264 -5.86 -12.41 -8.51
C TYR A 264 -4.91 -12.64 -9.69
N THR A 265 -3.67 -12.20 -9.55
CA THR A 265 -2.67 -12.38 -10.60
C THR A 265 -2.04 -13.77 -10.52
N ILE A 266 -2.40 -14.66 -11.45
CA ILE A 266 -1.77 -15.98 -11.53
C ILE A 266 -0.29 -15.87 -11.91
N LYS A 267 0.57 -16.64 -11.22
CA LYS A 267 2.03 -16.67 -11.39
C LYS A 267 2.54 -17.99 -11.96
N THR A 268 1.63 -18.88 -12.31
CA THR A 268 1.87 -20.14 -13.00
C THR A 268 1.11 -20.15 -14.32
N LYS A 269 1.06 -21.29 -15.02
CA LYS A 269 0.27 -21.40 -16.25
C LYS A 269 -1.18 -21.02 -15.99
N ASP A 270 -1.73 -20.15 -16.84
CA ASP A 270 -3.15 -19.76 -16.82
C ASP A 270 -3.98 -20.93 -17.39
N ASP A 271 -4.48 -21.78 -16.49
CA ASP A 271 -5.22 -23.00 -16.83
C ASP A 271 -6.66 -22.89 -16.31
N PRO A 272 -7.67 -23.15 -17.17
CA PRO A 272 -9.08 -23.11 -16.76
C PRO A 272 -9.42 -24.02 -15.58
N LYS A 273 -8.78 -25.18 -15.43
CA LYS A 273 -9.01 -26.11 -14.31
C LYS A 273 -8.53 -25.52 -12.99
N VAL A 274 -7.42 -24.79 -13.02
CA VAL A 274 -6.87 -24.12 -11.85
C VAL A 274 -7.81 -23.00 -11.39
N TRP A 275 -8.37 -22.23 -12.33
CA TRP A 275 -9.37 -21.21 -12.02
C TRP A 275 -10.68 -21.81 -11.50
N ALA A 276 -11.17 -22.91 -12.09
CA ALA A 276 -12.36 -23.59 -11.60
C ALA A 276 -12.18 -24.09 -10.15
N SER A 277 -10.99 -24.58 -9.80
CA SER A 277 -10.66 -24.97 -8.43
C SER A 277 -10.65 -23.78 -7.47
N PHE A 278 -10.08 -22.64 -7.88
CA PHE A 278 -10.06 -21.40 -7.10
C PHE A 278 -11.47 -20.84 -6.87
N ILE A 279 -12.30 -20.84 -7.91
CA ILE A 279 -13.71 -20.42 -7.85
C ILE A 279 -14.49 -21.32 -6.91
N LYS A 280 -14.24 -22.64 -6.95
CA LYS A 280 -14.84 -23.60 -6.02
C LYS A 280 -14.50 -23.28 -4.56
N LEU A 281 -13.24 -22.93 -4.26
CA LEU A 281 -12.86 -22.48 -2.92
C LEU A 281 -13.69 -21.25 -2.50
N CYS A 282 -13.75 -20.22 -3.35
CA CYS A 282 -14.53 -19.02 -3.08
C CYS A 282 -16.02 -19.35 -2.85
N LYS A 283 -16.61 -20.19 -3.69
CA LYS A 283 -18.00 -20.60 -3.57
C LYS A 283 -18.29 -21.31 -2.25
N VAL A 284 -17.49 -22.33 -1.92
CA VAL A 284 -17.65 -23.09 -0.66
C VAL A 284 -17.48 -22.19 0.55
N LEU A 285 -16.48 -21.32 0.56
CA LEU A 285 -16.25 -20.37 1.65
C LEU A 285 -17.44 -19.43 1.88
N ASN A 286 -18.08 -18.97 0.79
CA ASN A 286 -19.14 -17.95 0.88
C ASN A 286 -20.54 -18.52 1.08
N GLU A 287 -20.85 -19.67 0.50
CA GLU A 287 -22.22 -20.20 0.43
C GLU A 287 -22.50 -21.33 1.43
N THR A 288 -21.48 -21.98 1.97
CA THR A 288 -21.70 -23.08 2.93
C THR A 288 -22.14 -22.54 4.30
N PRO A 289 -23.21 -23.10 4.90
CA PRO A 289 -23.62 -22.76 6.27
C PRO A 289 -22.53 -23.06 7.30
N ALA A 290 -22.47 -22.28 8.38
CA ALA A 290 -21.41 -22.34 9.38
C ALA A 290 -21.25 -23.72 10.03
N ASP A 291 -22.33 -24.44 10.28
CA ASP A 291 -22.33 -25.79 10.85
C ASP A 291 -21.70 -26.87 9.95
N LYS A 292 -21.58 -26.60 8.63
CA LYS A 292 -20.98 -27.51 7.64
C LYS A 292 -19.68 -26.99 7.05
N LEU A 293 -19.31 -25.75 7.37
CA LEU A 293 -18.24 -25.04 6.69
C LEU A 293 -16.88 -25.69 6.89
N GLU A 294 -16.53 -26.05 8.12
CA GLU A 294 -15.24 -26.68 8.42
C GLU A 294 -15.07 -27.98 7.62
N GLN A 295 -16.06 -28.86 7.61
CA GLN A 295 -16.02 -30.11 6.86
C GLN A 295 -15.93 -29.88 5.34
N ALA A 296 -16.63 -28.88 4.80
CA ALA A 296 -16.62 -28.58 3.38
C ALA A 296 -15.31 -27.93 2.92
N LEU A 297 -14.65 -27.15 3.77
CA LEU A 297 -13.38 -26.50 3.48
C LEU A 297 -12.16 -27.40 3.70
N ASP A 298 -12.22 -28.38 4.60
CA ASP A 298 -11.07 -29.22 4.96
C ASP A 298 -10.31 -29.81 3.74
N PRO A 299 -10.98 -30.36 2.70
CA PRO A 299 -10.28 -30.84 1.53
C PRO A 299 -9.76 -29.72 0.58
N LEU A 300 -10.22 -28.48 0.74
CA LEU A 300 -9.97 -27.37 -0.17
C LEU A 300 -8.99 -26.34 0.39
N LEU A 301 -8.99 -26.11 1.70
CA LEU A 301 -8.24 -25.05 2.35
C LEU A 301 -7.42 -25.61 3.52
N ASP A 302 -6.20 -25.18 3.64
CA ASP A 302 -5.45 -25.29 4.90
C ASP A 302 -6.08 -24.31 5.92
N ILE A 303 -7.10 -24.81 6.64
CA ILE A 303 -7.87 -24.00 7.57
C ILE A 303 -6.98 -23.47 8.70
N ASP A 304 -6.11 -24.29 9.25
CA ASP A 304 -5.19 -23.86 10.31
C ASP A 304 -4.20 -22.82 9.82
N GLY A 305 -3.62 -23.02 8.65
CA GLY A 305 -2.77 -22.00 8.02
C GLY A 305 -3.51 -20.70 7.80
N ALA A 306 -4.77 -20.73 7.35
CA ALA A 306 -5.61 -19.54 7.18
C ALA A 306 -5.89 -18.83 8.52
N LEU A 307 -6.21 -19.60 9.60
CA LEU A 307 -6.42 -19.02 10.93
C LEU A 307 -5.15 -18.37 11.50
N ARG A 308 -3.99 -18.99 11.30
CA ARG A 308 -2.69 -18.44 11.71
C ARG A 308 -2.33 -17.18 10.89
N PHE A 309 -2.63 -17.18 9.59
CA PHE A 309 -2.43 -16.00 8.74
C PHE A 309 -3.22 -14.79 9.26
N ILE A 310 -4.54 -14.94 9.50
CA ILE A 310 -5.35 -13.83 10.02
C ILE A 310 -5.00 -13.47 11.47
N ALA A 311 -4.50 -14.42 12.27
CA ALA A 311 -4.03 -14.14 13.63
C ALA A 311 -2.74 -13.31 13.64
N LEU A 312 -1.77 -13.61 12.77
CA LEU A 312 -0.56 -12.82 12.60
C LEU A 312 -0.88 -11.41 12.10
N ASP A 313 -1.73 -11.31 11.07
CA ASP A 313 -2.16 -10.05 10.49
C ASP A 313 -2.82 -9.12 11.52
N ASN A 314 -3.63 -9.68 12.41
CA ASN A 314 -4.28 -8.94 13.48
C ASN A 314 -3.33 -8.65 14.65
N ALA A 315 -2.66 -9.67 15.20
CA ALA A 315 -1.83 -9.53 16.39
C ALA A 315 -0.67 -8.54 16.19
N LEU A 316 -0.06 -8.56 15.01
CA LEU A 316 1.07 -7.69 14.63
C LEU A 316 0.61 -6.42 13.88
N ILE A 317 -0.67 -6.22 13.71
CA ILE A 317 -1.34 -5.10 13.05
C ILE A 317 -0.69 -4.79 11.69
N ASN A 318 -0.98 -5.63 10.70
CA ASN A 318 -0.58 -5.40 9.32
C ASN A 318 -1.60 -4.45 8.64
N ASN A 319 -1.24 -3.20 8.41
CA ASN A 319 -2.13 -2.21 7.81
C ASN A 319 -2.37 -2.40 6.31
N ASP A 320 -1.59 -3.26 5.64
CA ASP A 320 -1.84 -3.70 4.27
C ASP A 320 -2.61 -5.03 4.21
N GLY A 321 -2.77 -5.67 5.36
CA GLY A 321 -3.26 -7.03 5.48
C GLY A 321 -4.73 -7.25 5.13
N TYR A 322 -5.12 -8.53 5.22
CA TYR A 322 -6.46 -8.97 4.84
C TYR A 322 -7.56 -8.36 5.73
N TRP A 323 -7.29 -8.13 7.01
CA TRP A 323 -8.29 -7.58 7.95
C TRP A 323 -8.77 -6.17 7.60
N ILE A 324 -7.98 -5.39 6.85
CA ILE A 324 -8.29 -4.01 6.47
C ILE A 324 -8.45 -3.86 4.96
N ARG A 325 -7.41 -4.11 4.16
CA ARG A 325 -7.38 -3.87 2.71
C ARG A 325 -7.71 -5.10 1.88
N THR A 326 -7.80 -6.30 2.46
CA THR A 326 -7.93 -7.56 1.72
C THR A 326 -6.95 -7.66 0.54
N SER A 327 -5.71 -7.25 0.77
CA SER A 327 -4.64 -7.20 -0.24
C SER A 327 -3.31 -7.68 0.34
N ASP A 328 -2.26 -7.62 -0.46
CA ASP A 328 -0.88 -7.90 -0.07
C ASP A 328 -0.64 -9.29 0.54
N TYR A 329 -1.31 -10.29 0.00
CA TYR A 329 -1.11 -11.67 0.36
C TYR A 329 -0.95 -12.56 -0.89
N SER A 330 -0.53 -13.80 -0.68
CA SER A 330 -0.33 -14.77 -1.74
C SER A 330 -1.16 -16.02 -1.49
N ILE A 331 -1.49 -16.73 -2.56
CA ILE A 331 -2.24 -17.97 -2.51
C ILE A 331 -1.45 -19.05 -3.26
N TYR A 332 -1.34 -20.21 -2.65
CA TYR A 332 -0.76 -21.38 -3.27
C TYR A 332 -1.76 -22.53 -3.23
N GLN A 333 -2.00 -23.17 -4.37
CA GLN A 333 -2.70 -24.45 -4.45
C GLN A 333 -1.66 -25.55 -4.64
N ASP A 334 -1.60 -26.46 -3.69
CA ASP A 334 -0.66 -27.58 -3.73
C ASP A 334 -1.07 -28.68 -4.73
N VAL A 335 -0.23 -29.66 -4.87
CA VAL A 335 -0.46 -30.80 -5.81
C VAL A 335 -1.63 -31.68 -5.41
N LYS A 336 -2.13 -31.58 -4.18
CA LYS A 336 -3.31 -32.28 -3.68
C LYS A 336 -4.60 -31.46 -3.89
N GLY A 337 -4.48 -30.23 -4.39
CA GLY A 337 -5.59 -29.33 -4.64
C GLY A 337 -5.98 -28.45 -3.45
N ARG A 338 -5.23 -28.51 -2.33
CA ARG A 338 -5.48 -27.71 -1.12
C ARG A 338 -4.87 -26.33 -1.28
N PHE A 339 -5.59 -25.30 -0.89
CA PHE A 339 -5.15 -23.91 -0.92
C PHE A 339 -4.50 -23.48 0.39
N HIS A 340 -3.42 -22.71 0.27
CA HIS A 340 -2.69 -22.08 1.37
C HIS A 340 -2.70 -20.58 1.19
N VAL A 341 -3.06 -19.82 2.23
CA VAL A 341 -3.02 -18.35 2.26
C VAL A 341 -1.75 -17.93 2.98
N LEU A 342 -0.95 -17.07 2.35
CA LEU A 342 0.41 -16.77 2.76
C LEU A 342 0.64 -15.26 2.83
N PRO A 343 1.45 -14.75 3.77
CA PRO A 343 1.81 -13.33 3.84
C PRO A 343 2.47 -12.85 2.54
N GLY A 344 2.20 -11.61 2.16
CA GLY A 344 2.83 -10.95 1.02
C GLY A 344 3.73 -9.80 1.44
N ASP A 345 3.28 -8.57 1.25
CA ASP A 345 3.97 -7.38 1.74
C ASP A 345 3.62 -7.14 3.21
N VAL A 346 4.63 -6.90 4.04
CA VAL A 346 4.50 -6.83 5.51
C VAL A 346 5.26 -5.65 6.11
N ASN A 347 5.58 -4.63 5.31
CA ASN A 347 6.30 -3.44 5.77
C ASN A 347 5.45 -2.55 6.70
N GLU A 348 4.11 -2.54 6.52
CA GLU A 348 3.19 -1.77 7.36
C GLU A 348 2.74 -2.53 8.63
N THR A 349 3.67 -3.23 9.29
CA THR A 349 3.41 -4.01 10.52
C THR A 349 4.00 -3.35 11.76
N PHE A 350 3.61 -3.79 12.96
CA PHE A 350 4.04 -3.24 14.26
C PHE A 350 3.77 -1.73 14.40
N VAL A 351 2.67 -1.28 13.85
CA VAL A 351 2.23 0.12 13.87
C VAL A 351 0.83 0.25 14.46
N LYS A 352 0.41 1.48 14.75
CA LYS A 352 -0.98 1.75 15.12
C LYS A 352 -1.90 1.43 13.95
N PRO A 353 -3.11 0.89 14.18
CA PRO A 353 -4.06 0.70 13.10
C PRO A 353 -4.29 2.01 12.35
N GLY A 354 -4.10 1.97 11.05
CA GLY A 354 -4.23 3.12 10.16
C GLY A 354 -4.42 2.68 8.72
N GLY A 355 -4.83 3.59 7.86
CA GLY A 355 -4.99 3.33 6.43
C GLY A 355 -6.16 4.11 5.86
N PRO A 356 -6.35 4.11 4.52
CA PRO A 356 -7.52 4.71 3.88
C PRO A 356 -8.80 4.03 4.41
N GLY A 357 -9.55 4.73 5.25
CA GLY A 357 -10.77 4.22 5.90
C GLY A 357 -10.72 4.17 7.43
N PHE A 358 -9.55 4.25 8.05
CA PHE A 358 -9.44 4.51 9.50
C PHE A 358 -9.36 6.01 9.74
N GLY A 359 -10.47 6.61 10.14
CA GLY A 359 -10.51 7.96 10.67
C GLY A 359 -9.71 8.01 11.96
N GLY A 360 -8.47 8.44 11.90
CA GLY A 360 -7.63 8.67 13.07
C GLY A 360 -8.19 9.81 13.92
N GLY A 361 -9.06 9.47 14.87
CA GLY A 361 -9.50 10.34 15.95
C GLY A 361 -8.54 10.26 17.13
N GLY A 362 -7.29 10.66 16.96
CA GLY A 362 -6.36 10.89 18.06
C GLY A 362 -6.11 12.40 18.19
N ARG A 363 -6.36 12.99 19.36
CA ARG A 363 -5.93 14.36 19.70
C ARG A 363 -4.41 14.44 19.48
N GLY A 364 -3.99 14.98 18.32
CA GLY A 364 -2.58 15.16 17.98
C GLY A 364 -2.18 14.81 16.54
N GLY A 365 -3.08 14.25 15.73
CA GLY A 365 -2.83 14.01 14.31
C GLY A 365 -3.40 15.15 13.47
N GLY A 366 -2.53 15.92 12.80
CA GLY A 366 -2.95 16.90 11.82
C GLY A 366 -3.76 16.25 10.68
N PRO A 367 -4.60 17.01 9.95
CA PRO A 367 -5.54 16.50 8.95
C PRO A 367 -4.79 16.13 7.65
N GLY A 368 -4.40 14.87 7.49
CA GLY A 368 -3.58 14.38 6.38
C GLY A 368 -4.06 13.11 5.67
N GLY A 369 -5.28 12.62 5.92
CA GLY A 369 -5.83 11.48 5.16
C GLY A 369 -6.36 11.89 3.79
N PHE A 370 -6.21 11.02 2.76
CA PHE A 370 -6.82 11.18 1.44
C PHE A 370 -8.36 11.13 1.57
N GLY A 371 -8.95 12.26 1.88
CA GLY A 371 -10.40 12.43 2.02
C GLY A 371 -10.87 13.72 1.37
N PRO A 372 -12.20 13.94 1.30
CA PRO A 372 -12.78 15.18 0.79
C PRO A 372 -12.10 16.46 1.32
N PRO A 373 -11.70 16.54 2.62
CA PRO A 373 -11.03 17.72 3.16
C PRO A 373 -9.69 18.05 2.51
N MET A 374 -8.91 17.03 2.14
CA MET A 374 -7.61 17.25 1.52
C MET A 374 -7.72 17.79 0.09
N MET A 375 -8.83 17.50 -0.58
CA MET A 375 -9.12 18.00 -1.92
C MET A 375 -9.80 19.37 -1.88
N LEU A 376 -10.72 19.57 -0.93
CA LEU A 376 -11.55 20.77 -0.85
C LEU A 376 -10.85 21.96 -0.17
N ALA A 377 -10.19 21.76 0.96
CA ALA A 377 -9.64 22.86 1.75
C ALA A 377 -8.61 23.69 0.95
N PRO A 378 -7.63 23.11 0.22
CA PRO A 378 -6.72 23.88 -0.61
C PRO A 378 -7.43 24.65 -1.74
N GLN A 379 -8.51 24.08 -2.30
CA GLN A 379 -9.29 24.72 -3.35
C GLN A 379 -10.15 25.87 -2.78
N MET A 380 -10.72 25.67 -1.60
CA MET A 380 -11.45 26.73 -0.90
C MET A 380 -10.53 27.91 -0.59
N MET A 381 -9.33 27.63 -0.06
CA MET A 381 -8.31 28.69 0.18
C MET A 381 -7.91 29.38 -1.11
N SER A 382 -7.47 28.63 -2.13
CA SER A 382 -6.94 29.23 -3.37
C SER A 382 -7.97 30.04 -4.16
N GLN A 383 -9.26 29.69 -4.05
CA GLN A 383 -10.35 30.36 -4.77
C GLN A 383 -11.05 31.44 -3.94
N GLY A 384 -11.01 31.34 -2.62
CA GLY A 384 -11.73 32.21 -1.69
C GLY A 384 -10.88 33.32 -1.09
N ASP A 385 -9.61 33.05 -0.80
CA ASP A 385 -8.66 34.04 -0.22
C ASP A 385 -8.31 35.09 -1.28
N LYS A 386 -8.89 36.26 -1.15
CA LYS A 386 -8.77 37.36 -2.13
C LYS A 386 -7.61 38.31 -1.83
N ASP A 387 -7.26 38.45 -0.57
CA ASP A 387 -6.19 39.34 -0.12
C ASP A 387 -4.87 38.58 0.13
N ALA A 388 -4.86 37.25 -0.08
CA ALA A 388 -3.72 36.35 0.04
C ALA A 388 -3.10 36.34 1.47
N ASP A 389 -3.94 36.50 2.49
CA ASP A 389 -3.52 36.49 3.90
C ASP A 389 -3.49 35.03 4.47
N GLN A 390 -3.82 34.02 3.66
CA GLN A 390 -3.92 32.60 3.99
C GLN A 390 -5.06 32.29 4.99
N LYS A 391 -6.10 33.09 4.98
CA LYS A 391 -7.32 32.89 5.76
C LYS A 391 -8.52 33.19 4.89
N LEU A 392 -9.66 32.71 5.29
CA LEU A 392 -10.95 33.03 4.70
C LEU A 392 -11.78 33.77 5.77
N THR A 393 -11.98 35.06 5.60
CA THR A 393 -12.97 35.77 6.37
C THR A 393 -14.37 35.21 6.10
N LYS A 394 -15.32 35.47 6.99
CA LYS A 394 -16.73 35.09 6.78
C LYS A 394 -17.27 35.60 5.45
N ALA A 395 -16.88 36.82 5.07
CA ALA A 395 -17.31 37.43 3.81
C ALA A 395 -16.73 36.73 2.59
N GLU A 396 -15.46 36.40 2.61
CA GLU A 396 -14.78 35.64 1.52
C GLU A 396 -15.33 34.24 1.40
N PHE A 397 -15.58 33.55 2.52
CA PHE A 397 -16.11 32.19 2.51
C PHE A 397 -17.56 32.16 2.00
N SER A 398 -18.40 33.14 2.35
CA SER A 398 -19.73 33.28 1.77
C SER A 398 -19.69 33.65 0.28
N ALA A 399 -18.78 34.56 -0.13
CA ALA A 399 -18.60 34.90 -1.56
C ALA A 399 -18.10 33.74 -2.39
N LEU A 400 -17.28 32.85 -1.81
CA LEU A 400 -16.81 31.62 -2.47
C LEU A 400 -18.00 30.71 -2.86
N ALA A 401 -19.01 30.60 -2.03
CA ALA A 401 -20.22 29.84 -2.34
C ALA A 401 -20.95 30.38 -3.57
N ASP A 402 -21.05 31.68 -3.71
CA ASP A 402 -21.63 32.33 -4.89
C ASP A 402 -20.79 32.05 -6.15
N VAL A 403 -19.47 32.16 -6.07
CA VAL A 403 -18.56 31.84 -7.18
C VAL A 403 -18.68 30.37 -7.59
N TRP A 404 -18.77 29.47 -6.64
CA TRP A 404 -18.95 28.05 -6.94
C TRP A 404 -20.30 27.76 -7.57
N PHE A 405 -21.37 28.36 -7.05
CA PHE A 405 -22.69 28.15 -7.64
C PHE A 405 -22.77 28.68 -9.08
N ASP A 406 -22.17 29.83 -9.38
CA ASP A 406 -22.11 30.39 -10.74
C ASP A 406 -21.40 29.46 -11.74
N LYS A 407 -20.32 28.79 -11.30
CA LYS A 407 -19.62 27.80 -12.12
C LYS A 407 -20.44 26.53 -12.32
N LEU A 408 -21.17 26.09 -11.29
CA LEU A 408 -21.99 24.88 -11.34
C LEU A 408 -23.27 25.07 -12.15
N ASP A 409 -23.91 26.23 -12.01
CA ASP A 409 -25.16 26.60 -12.70
C ASP A 409 -24.88 27.48 -13.94
N ALA A 410 -23.94 27.04 -14.79
CA ALA A 410 -23.58 27.80 -16.01
C ALA A 410 -24.78 28.04 -16.95
N ASP A 411 -25.76 27.17 -16.91
CA ASP A 411 -26.98 27.25 -17.71
C ASP A 411 -28.05 28.15 -17.08
N LYS A 412 -27.77 28.73 -15.90
CA LYS A 412 -28.66 29.62 -15.14
C LYS A 412 -30.02 29.02 -14.83
N ALA A 413 -30.05 27.71 -14.54
CA ALA A 413 -31.27 26.99 -14.18
C ALA A 413 -31.78 27.31 -12.77
N GLY A 414 -30.96 27.93 -11.93
CA GLY A 414 -31.27 28.32 -10.56
C GLY A 414 -31.22 27.17 -9.55
N LYS A 415 -31.15 25.93 -10.02
CA LYS A 415 -31.05 24.70 -9.21
C LYS A 415 -30.35 23.59 -9.96
N LEU A 416 -29.71 22.69 -9.24
CA LEU A 416 -28.95 21.55 -9.78
C LEU A 416 -29.38 20.26 -9.08
N ASN A 417 -29.70 19.22 -9.82
CA ASN A 417 -29.84 17.90 -9.22
C ASN A 417 -28.48 17.26 -8.92
N GLN A 418 -28.48 16.18 -8.16
CA GLN A 418 -27.23 15.52 -7.72
C GLN A 418 -26.34 15.06 -8.89
N GLU A 419 -26.90 14.63 -10.00
CA GLU A 419 -26.16 14.16 -11.17
C GLU A 419 -25.46 15.35 -11.87
N GLN A 420 -26.20 16.43 -12.14
CA GLN A 420 -25.68 17.67 -12.72
C GLN A 420 -24.60 18.29 -11.83
N PHE A 421 -24.85 18.33 -10.52
CA PHE A 421 -23.88 18.82 -9.55
C PHE A 421 -22.60 17.98 -9.59
N THR A 422 -22.70 16.67 -9.50
CA THR A 422 -21.55 15.75 -9.47
C THR A 422 -20.70 15.84 -10.73
N GLU A 423 -21.36 16.00 -11.89
CA GLU A 423 -20.68 16.15 -13.18
C GLU A 423 -19.91 17.47 -13.26
N LYS A 424 -20.55 18.58 -12.90
CA LYS A 424 -19.97 19.93 -12.98
C LYS A 424 -19.04 20.24 -11.79
N PHE A 425 -19.08 19.46 -10.70
CA PHE A 425 -18.23 19.67 -9.53
C PHE A 425 -16.74 19.44 -9.83
N ALA A 426 -16.43 18.72 -10.90
CA ALA A 426 -15.07 18.60 -11.42
C ALA A 426 -14.48 19.94 -11.91
N ASP A 427 -15.32 20.91 -12.29
CA ASP A 427 -14.87 22.23 -12.73
C ASP A 427 -14.43 23.11 -11.53
N ILE A 428 -14.95 22.79 -10.33
CA ILE A 428 -14.54 23.43 -9.06
C ILE A 428 -13.32 22.73 -8.46
N LEU A 429 -13.30 21.39 -8.57
CA LEU A 429 -12.20 20.55 -8.12
C LEU A 429 -11.49 19.98 -9.36
N PRO A 430 -10.60 20.75 -10.01
CA PRO A 430 -9.83 20.22 -11.11
C PRO A 430 -9.04 19.00 -10.61
N ALA A 431 -9.10 17.92 -11.37
CA ALA A 431 -8.31 16.75 -11.06
C ALA A 431 -6.84 17.17 -10.95
N PRO A 432 -6.12 16.75 -9.92
CA PRO A 432 -4.67 16.92 -9.90
C PRO A 432 -4.12 16.33 -11.20
N GLU A 433 -3.18 17.01 -11.86
CA GLU A 433 -2.55 16.53 -13.09
C GLU A 433 -2.05 15.08 -12.87
N GLY A 434 -2.64 14.13 -13.60
CA GLY A 434 -2.34 12.69 -13.45
C GLY A 434 -3.48 11.83 -12.86
N PHE A 435 -4.62 12.42 -12.51
CA PHE A 435 -5.79 11.69 -12.00
C PHE A 435 -6.79 11.41 -13.13
N GLY A 436 -6.75 10.20 -13.72
CA GLY A 436 -7.72 9.72 -14.72
C GLY A 436 -7.12 8.87 -15.84
N PRO A 437 -7.87 7.98 -16.49
CA PRO A 437 -7.38 7.19 -17.62
C PRO A 437 -7.18 8.05 -18.87
N PRO A 438 -6.16 7.77 -19.72
CA PRO A 438 -5.96 8.46 -20.99
C PRO A 438 -7.15 8.20 -21.92
N GLY A 439 -7.71 9.28 -22.51
CA GLY A 439 -8.85 9.19 -23.43
C GLY A 439 -10.20 8.99 -22.76
N GLY A 440 -10.26 9.05 -21.44
CA GLY A 440 -11.51 8.95 -20.69
C GLY A 440 -12.35 10.19 -20.87
N GLY A 441 -13.55 10.01 -21.41
CA GLY A 441 -14.59 11.00 -21.41
C GLY A 441 -14.83 11.55 -20.00
N ARG A 442 -15.47 12.70 -19.90
CA ARG A 442 -15.85 13.53 -18.75
C ARG A 442 -16.45 12.79 -17.52
N GLY A 443 -15.78 11.76 -16.96
CA GLY A 443 -16.38 10.92 -15.93
C GLY A 443 -15.50 10.44 -14.78
N PHE A 444 -14.19 10.72 -14.77
CA PHE A 444 -13.28 10.29 -13.72
C PHE A 444 -12.47 11.47 -13.14
N GLY A 445 -13.02 12.16 -12.14
CA GLY A 445 -12.34 13.23 -11.44
C GLY A 445 -12.69 13.25 -9.95
N PRO A 446 -11.95 14.03 -9.12
CA PRO A 446 -12.21 14.19 -7.69
C PRO A 446 -13.65 14.58 -7.39
N GLY A 447 -14.28 15.35 -8.27
CA GLY A 447 -15.69 15.74 -8.16
C GLY A 447 -16.64 14.56 -8.04
N ARG A 448 -16.38 13.45 -8.73
CA ARG A 448 -17.22 12.25 -8.67
C ARG A 448 -17.12 11.50 -7.34
N PHE A 449 -15.99 11.61 -6.65
CA PHE A 449 -15.81 10.97 -5.34
C PHE A 449 -16.28 11.85 -4.19
N VAL A 450 -16.12 13.17 -4.34
CA VAL A 450 -16.47 14.15 -3.32
C VAL A 450 -17.89 14.68 -3.53
N GLY A 451 -18.30 14.85 -4.79
CA GLY A 451 -19.55 15.49 -5.18
C GLY A 451 -20.81 14.93 -4.52
N PRO A 452 -21.06 13.61 -4.56
CA PRO A 452 -22.26 13.05 -3.94
C PRO A 452 -22.35 13.29 -2.43
N GLY A 453 -21.24 13.17 -1.71
CA GLY A 453 -21.17 13.42 -0.27
C GLY A 453 -21.31 14.89 0.06
N PHE A 454 -20.71 15.76 -0.73
CA PHE A 454 -20.82 17.20 -0.59
C PHE A 454 -22.25 17.66 -0.87
N PHE A 455 -22.87 17.23 -1.99
CA PHE A 455 -24.26 17.51 -2.33
C PHE A 455 -25.21 17.12 -1.19
N ALA A 456 -25.13 15.90 -0.70
CA ALA A 456 -25.98 15.41 0.38
C ALA A 456 -25.84 16.20 1.70
N THR A 457 -24.71 16.89 1.87
CA THR A 457 -24.46 17.72 3.04
C THR A 457 -25.02 19.14 2.89
N VAL A 458 -24.99 19.69 1.68
CA VAL A 458 -25.45 21.08 1.41
C VAL A 458 -26.89 21.18 0.94
N ASP A 459 -27.48 20.12 0.42
CA ASP A 459 -28.93 19.94 0.17
C ASP A 459 -29.64 19.81 1.53
N THR A 460 -29.99 20.95 2.12
CA THR A 460 -30.41 21.02 3.51
C THR A 460 -31.87 20.62 3.71
N ASP A 461 -32.74 20.86 2.72
CA ASP A 461 -34.15 20.48 2.75
C ASP A 461 -34.39 19.06 2.18
N LYS A 462 -33.36 18.46 1.57
CA LYS A 462 -33.35 17.10 1.00
C LYS A 462 -34.38 16.88 -0.09
N ASP A 463 -34.64 17.91 -0.89
CA ASP A 463 -35.55 17.85 -2.02
C ASP A 463 -34.89 17.22 -3.27
N GLY A 464 -33.56 16.95 -3.20
CA GLY A 464 -32.77 16.37 -4.29
C GLY A 464 -32.29 17.41 -5.31
N SER A 465 -32.44 18.69 -5.00
CA SER A 465 -31.97 19.82 -5.80
C SER A 465 -31.16 20.77 -4.94
N LEU A 466 -30.03 21.24 -5.41
CA LEU A 466 -29.22 22.25 -4.72
C LEU A 466 -29.49 23.62 -5.29
N THR A 467 -29.88 24.56 -4.45
CA THR A 467 -30.05 25.97 -4.78
C THR A 467 -28.86 26.81 -4.30
N ARG A 468 -28.72 28.02 -4.85
CA ARG A 468 -27.73 29.00 -4.38
C ARG A 468 -27.86 29.30 -2.89
N SER A 469 -29.11 29.44 -2.43
CA SER A 469 -29.43 29.74 -1.05
C SER A 469 -28.93 28.68 -0.08
N GLU A 470 -29.10 27.40 -0.43
CA GLU A 470 -28.64 26.29 0.38
C GLU A 470 -27.12 26.20 0.43
N LEU A 471 -26.43 26.30 -0.71
CA LEU A 471 -24.98 26.29 -0.74
C LEU A 471 -24.39 27.43 0.08
N LYS A 472 -24.93 28.64 -0.08
CA LYS A 472 -24.51 29.83 0.67
C LYS A 472 -24.79 29.69 2.17
N GLY A 473 -25.98 29.22 2.53
CA GLY A 473 -26.36 28.98 3.91
C GLY A 473 -25.48 27.93 4.60
N ALA A 474 -25.09 26.88 3.89
CA ALA A 474 -24.15 25.89 4.39
C ALA A 474 -22.77 26.51 4.68
N PHE A 475 -22.23 27.32 3.76
CA PHE A 475 -20.94 28.00 3.94
C PHE A 475 -20.98 29.04 5.08
N GLU A 476 -22.05 29.81 5.21
CA GLU A 476 -22.23 30.72 6.30
C GLU A 476 -22.30 30.02 7.67
N LYS A 477 -23.02 28.89 7.72
CA LYS A 477 -23.06 28.06 8.92
C LYS A 477 -21.69 27.51 9.25
N TRP A 478 -20.97 26.95 8.28
CA TRP A 478 -19.63 26.39 8.45
C TRP A 478 -18.61 27.45 8.89
N SER A 479 -18.69 28.70 8.37
CA SER A 479 -17.81 29.77 8.79
C SER A 479 -17.95 30.07 10.29
N SER A 480 -19.15 29.91 10.83
CA SER A 480 -19.42 30.17 12.26
C SER A 480 -19.09 28.94 13.13
N ASP A 481 -19.40 27.72 12.65
CA ASP A 481 -19.20 26.48 13.40
C ASP A 481 -17.72 26.11 13.51
N TRP A 482 -16.92 26.40 12.46
CA TRP A 482 -15.51 26.00 12.40
C TRP A 482 -14.54 27.02 12.99
N ASP A 483 -14.96 28.27 13.16
CA ASP A 483 -14.19 29.30 13.86
C ASP A 483 -14.30 29.14 15.40
N SER A 484 -13.72 28.04 15.89
CA SER A 484 -13.75 27.73 17.33
C SER A 484 -13.05 28.76 18.22
N GLN A 485 -12.15 29.54 17.63
CA GLN A 485 -11.37 30.57 18.33
C GLN A 485 -12.02 31.96 18.23
N LYS A 486 -13.15 32.09 17.52
CA LYS A 486 -13.83 33.37 17.25
C LYS A 486 -12.90 34.43 16.66
N SER A 487 -12.01 33.98 15.77
CA SER A 487 -11.03 34.84 15.10
C SER A 487 -11.62 35.68 13.96
N GLY A 488 -12.85 35.37 13.53
CA GLY A 488 -13.53 35.96 12.39
C GLY A 488 -13.07 35.43 11.03
N SER A 489 -12.16 34.44 11.01
CA SER A 489 -11.62 33.84 9.78
C SER A 489 -11.23 32.39 9.98
N LEU A 490 -11.22 31.61 8.88
CA LEU A 490 -10.83 30.22 8.84
C LEU A 490 -9.48 30.05 8.12
N ASN A 491 -8.54 29.39 8.73
CA ASN A 491 -7.33 28.92 8.04
C ASN A 491 -7.55 27.55 7.41
N GLU A 492 -6.59 27.07 6.61
CA GLU A 492 -6.71 25.79 5.92
C GLU A 492 -6.89 24.59 6.88
N GLU A 493 -6.29 24.62 8.05
CA GLU A 493 -6.43 23.57 9.07
C GLU A 493 -7.85 23.53 9.66
N MET A 494 -8.43 24.68 9.92
CA MET A 494 -9.83 24.78 10.39
C MET A 494 -10.80 24.30 9.31
N LEU A 495 -10.56 24.63 8.04
CA LEU A 495 -11.32 24.10 6.90
C LEU A 495 -11.22 22.58 6.81
N ARG A 496 -10.02 22.01 6.89
CA ARG A 496 -9.81 20.55 6.86
C ARG A 496 -10.54 19.84 7.99
N THR A 497 -10.44 20.37 9.19
CA THR A 497 -11.09 19.82 10.38
C THR A 497 -12.62 19.89 10.26
N GLY A 498 -13.15 21.05 9.85
CA GLY A 498 -14.58 21.23 9.65
C GLY A 498 -15.17 20.36 8.55
N LEU A 499 -14.49 20.27 7.40
CA LEU A 499 -14.89 19.39 6.31
C LEU A 499 -14.85 17.91 6.70
N SER A 500 -13.88 17.49 7.52
CA SER A 500 -13.81 16.11 8.04
C SER A 500 -15.00 15.76 8.92
N ALA A 501 -15.53 16.74 9.65
CA ALA A 501 -16.70 16.54 10.50
C ALA A 501 -18.03 16.64 9.73
N ALA A 502 -18.07 17.47 8.67
CA ALA A 502 -19.29 17.75 7.94
C ALA A 502 -19.58 16.77 6.80
N LEU A 503 -18.54 16.24 6.16
CA LEU A 503 -18.72 15.40 4.98
C LEU A 503 -18.67 13.91 5.31
N PRO A 504 -19.59 13.10 4.76
CA PRO A 504 -19.51 11.65 4.89
C PRO A 504 -18.24 11.12 4.19
N PRO A 505 -17.67 10.00 4.65
CA PRO A 505 -16.55 9.36 3.97
C PRO A 505 -16.94 9.00 2.53
N PRO A 506 -16.04 9.18 1.54
CA PRO A 506 -16.35 8.93 0.14
C PRO A 506 -16.72 7.47 -0.10
N ASN A 507 -17.80 7.26 -0.83
CA ASN A 507 -18.23 5.93 -1.25
C ASN A 507 -17.48 5.53 -2.53
N PHE A 508 -16.49 4.65 -2.45
CA PHE A 508 -15.70 4.14 -3.59
C PHE A 508 -16.42 3.01 -4.36
N GLY A 509 -17.75 2.98 -4.36
CA GLY A 509 -18.55 2.05 -5.15
C GLY A 509 -18.39 2.30 -6.65
N GLY A 510 -17.94 1.28 -7.43
CA GLY A 510 -17.78 1.33 -8.87
C GLY A 510 -19.12 1.40 -9.63
N PRO A 511 -19.14 1.86 -10.90
CA PRO A 511 -20.35 1.99 -11.71
C PRO A 511 -20.77 0.63 -12.28
N GLY A 512 -21.92 0.13 -11.84
CA GLY A 512 -22.53 -1.08 -12.42
C GLY A 512 -23.85 -1.45 -11.76
N GLY A 513 -24.90 -0.67 -12.01
CA GLY A 513 -26.25 -1.04 -11.61
C GLY A 513 -27.26 -0.14 -12.28
N ARG A 514 -27.74 -0.57 -13.48
CA ARG A 514 -28.88 0.04 -14.17
C ARG A 514 -30.12 -0.09 -13.33
N GLY A 515 -30.91 0.99 -13.36
CA GLY A 515 -32.13 1.20 -12.63
C GLY A 515 -33.22 0.11 -12.83
N GLY A 516 -33.93 -0.08 -11.75
CA GLY A 516 -35.25 -0.70 -11.70
C GLY A 516 -36.09 0.12 -10.74
N GLN A 517 -37.07 0.87 -11.28
CA GLN A 517 -38.17 1.45 -10.53
C GLN A 517 -39.00 0.34 -9.89
N GLY A 518 -39.27 0.47 -8.61
CA GLY A 518 -40.26 -0.38 -7.95
C GLY A 518 -40.29 -0.07 -6.44
N GLY A 519 -41.32 0.66 -6.01
CA GLY A 519 -41.54 1.02 -4.63
C GLY A 519 -41.77 -0.18 -3.73
N GLY A 520 -41.24 -0.09 -2.52
CA GLY A 520 -41.45 -1.02 -1.42
C GLY A 520 -40.72 -0.53 -0.17
N ARG A 521 -41.46 0.04 0.77
CA ARG A 521 -40.98 0.30 2.12
C ARG A 521 -40.62 -1.05 2.79
N GLY A 522 -39.33 -1.40 2.79
CA GLY A 522 -38.82 -2.44 3.66
C GLY A 522 -38.11 -1.81 4.88
N PRO A 523 -38.05 -2.50 6.03
CA PRO A 523 -37.56 -1.90 7.26
C PRO A 523 -36.07 -1.56 7.17
N ARG A 524 -35.72 -0.38 7.70
CA ARG A 524 -34.35 0.08 7.92
C ARG A 524 -33.54 -1.02 8.62
N GLY A 525 -32.63 -1.65 7.89
CA GLY A 525 -31.56 -2.45 8.50
C GLY A 525 -30.61 -1.51 9.27
N PRO A 526 -30.09 -1.93 10.41
CA PRO A 526 -29.25 -1.09 11.25
C PRO A 526 -27.88 -0.87 10.61
N GLY A 527 -27.56 0.40 10.40
CA GLY A 527 -26.23 0.96 10.48
C GLY A 527 -25.15 0.43 9.57
N GLY A 528 -24.66 1.29 8.67
CA GLY A 528 -23.28 1.23 8.27
C GLY A 528 -22.42 1.21 9.55
N ALA A 529 -21.69 0.12 9.78
CA ALA A 529 -20.82 0.00 10.92
C ALA A 529 -19.75 1.10 10.83
N THR A 530 -19.88 2.13 11.64
CA THR A 530 -18.78 3.02 11.99
C THR A 530 -17.73 2.11 12.63
N MET A 531 -16.58 1.94 11.95
CA MET A 531 -15.44 1.25 12.55
C MET A 531 -15.13 1.93 13.90
N PRO A 532 -15.03 1.19 14.99
CA PRO A 532 -14.74 1.78 16.29
C PRO A 532 -13.42 2.54 16.22
N GLN A 533 -13.37 3.73 16.81
CA GLN A 533 -12.12 4.47 16.99
C GLN A 533 -11.16 3.60 17.80
N VAL A 534 -10.09 3.13 17.17
CA VAL A 534 -9.08 2.33 17.83
C VAL A 534 -8.14 3.24 18.61
N LYS A 535 -8.05 3.04 19.91
CA LYS A 535 -7.12 3.78 20.76
C LYS A 535 -5.73 3.12 20.71
N GLY A 536 -4.75 3.85 20.17
CA GLY A 536 -3.38 3.32 20.10
C GLY A 536 -3.29 2.03 19.29
N VAL A 537 -2.93 0.92 19.94
CA VAL A 537 -2.79 -0.44 19.35
C VAL A 537 -3.95 -1.38 19.73
N GLU A 538 -5.06 -0.86 20.22
CA GLU A 538 -6.20 -1.63 20.74
C GLU A 538 -7.11 -2.15 19.60
N LEU A 539 -6.53 -2.65 18.52
CA LEU A 539 -7.27 -3.28 17.43
C LEU A 539 -7.94 -4.55 17.95
N ASP A 540 -9.27 -4.60 17.85
CA ASP A 540 -10.06 -5.76 18.26
C ASP A 540 -9.61 -7.03 17.50
N PRO A 541 -9.27 -8.13 18.16
CA PRO A 541 -9.00 -9.41 17.50
C PRO A 541 -10.13 -9.86 16.57
N LEU A 542 -11.36 -9.46 16.87
CA LEU A 542 -12.54 -9.82 16.10
C LEU A 542 -13.05 -8.70 15.19
N VAL A 543 -12.22 -7.70 14.89
CA VAL A 543 -12.59 -6.49 14.14
C VAL A 543 -13.35 -6.76 12.83
N ALA A 544 -13.04 -7.84 12.13
CA ALA A 544 -13.69 -8.22 10.87
C ALA A 544 -14.57 -9.48 10.99
N ALA A 545 -14.86 -9.97 12.19
CA ALA A 545 -15.60 -11.22 12.40
C ALA A 545 -17.04 -11.19 11.85
N ASN A 546 -17.62 -10.00 11.71
CA ASN A 546 -18.97 -9.80 11.18
C ASN A 546 -18.98 -9.03 9.84
N ASP A 547 -17.82 -8.84 9.18
CA ASP A 547 -17.74 -8.12 7.92
C ASP A 547 -17.97 -9.07 6.73
N PRO A 548 -19.12 -8.99 6.02
CA PRO A 548 -19.40 -9.87 4.88
C PRO A 548 -18.43 -9.66 3.71
N ASN A 549 -17.71 -8.54 3.67
CA ASN A 549 -16.69 -8.26 2.66
C ASN A 549 -15.34 -8.92 2.96
N LYS A 550 -15.23 -9.63 4.08
CA LYS A 550 -14.00 -10.34 4.49
C LYS A 550 -14.31 -11.80 4.83
N PRO A 551 -14.78 -12.59 3.86
CA PRO A 551 -15.29 -13.94 4.11
C PRO A 551 -14.25 -14.88 4.73
N LEU A 552 -12.95 -14.73 4.44
CA LEU A 552 -11.93 -15.54 5.11
C LEU A 552 -11.92 -15.35 6.62
N ILE A 553 -12.23 -14.14 7.12
CA ILE A 553 -12.37 -13.88 8.56
C ILE A 553 -13.78 -14.20 9.03
N SER A 554 -14.80 -13.53 8.45
CA SER A 554 -16.15 -13.59 8.97
C SER A 554 -16.78 -14.98 8.89
N LYS A 555 -16.51 -15.73 7.82
CA LYS A 555 -17.03 -17.08 7.66
C LYS A 555 -16.31 -18.09 8.54
N LEU A 556 -14.98 -18.03 8.62
CA LEU A 556 -14.24 -18.95 9.50
C LEU A 556 -14.56 -18.66 10.98
N LEU A 557 -14.61 -17.40 11.40
CA LEU A 557 -14.88 -17.05 12.78
C LEU A 557 -16.37 -17.16 13.19
N ALA A 558 -17.28 -17.36 12.22
CA ALA A 558 -18.66 -17.74 12.50
C ALA A 558 -18.78 -19.19 13.03
N VAL A 559 -17.78 -20.04 12.80
CA VAL A 559 -17.71 -21.41 13.32
C VAL A 559 -17.05 -21.36 14.71
N PRO A 560 -17.77 -21.72 15.81
CA PRO A 560 -17.25 -21.54 17.17
C PRO A 560 -15.90 -22.25 17.44
N ALA A 561 -15.71 -23.45 16.89
CA ALA A 561 -14.45 -24.19 17.02
C ALA A 561 -13.28 -23.49 16.33
N LEU A 562 -13.49 -22.95 15.12
CA LEU A 562 -12.47 -22.21 14.39
C LEU A 562 -12.15 -20.86 15.05
N ARG A 563 -13.18 -20.18 15.57
CA ARG A 563 -12.98 -18.95 16.35
C ARG A 563 -12.14 -19.20 17.61
N ALA A 564 -12.40 -20.26 18.33
CA ALA A 564 -11.60 -20.63 19.52
C ALA A 564 -10.14 -20.91 19.15
N ARG A 565 -9.90 -21.65 18.06
CA ARG A 565 -8.53 -21.92 17.55
C ARG A 565 -7.82 -20.64 17.13
N TYR A 566 -8.51 -19.75 16.41
CA TYR A 566 -7.99 -18.45 16.02
C TYR A 566 -7.56 -17.60 17.23
N LEU A 567 -8.43 -17.47 18.24
CA LEU A 567 -8.12 -16.73 19.46
C LEU A 567 -6.97 -17.37 20.24
N GLY A 568 -6.84 -18.70 20.19
CA GLY A 568 -5.69 -19.41 20.70
C GLY A 568 -4.38 -18.98 20.02
N TYR A 569 -4.37 -18.85 18.70
CA TYR A 569 -3.19 -18.35 17.96
C TYR A 569 -2.89 -16.88 18.28
N VAL A 570 -3.90 -16.02 18.36
CA VAL A 570 -3.72 -14.62 18.79
C VAL A 570 -3.09 -14.55 20.17
N ARG A 571 -3.56 -15.38 21.12
CA ARG A 571 -2.98 -15.47 22.47
C ARG A 571 -1.53 -15.95 22.45
N GLU A 572 -1.25 -17.01 21.70
CA GLU A 572 0.10 -17.57 21.59
C GLU A 572 1.09 -16.55 21.02
N ILE A 573 0.71 -15.84 19.94
CA ILE A 573 1.55 -14.78 19.34
C ILE A 573 1.78 -13.67 20.37
N ALA A 574 0.74 -13.23 21.08
CA ALA A 574 0.85 -12.18 22.07
C ALA A 574 1.72 -12.59 23.26
N ASP A 575 1.57 -13.80 23.77
CA ASP A 575 2.32 -14.28 24.93
C ASP A 575 3.78 -14.55 24.57
N LYS A 576 4.01 -15.22 23.46
CA LYS A 576 5.34 -15.67 23.05
C LYS A 576 6.15 -14.56 22.39
N TRP A 577 5.56 -13.86 21.40
CA TRP A 577 6.32 -12.98 20.50
C TRP A 577 6.22 -11.50 20.86
N LEU A 578 5.12 -11.03 21.42
CA LEU A 578 5.02 -9.66 21.90
C LEU A 578 5.60 -9.47 23.32
N ASP A 579 6.18 -10.52 23.92
CA ASP A 579 7.03 -10.37 25.10
C ASP A 579 8.37 -9.75 24.66
N TRP A 580 8.64 -8.52 25.14
CA TRP A 580 9.89 -7.83 24.81
C TRP A 580 11.15 -8.59 25.27
N LYS A 581 11.03 -9.45 26.29
CA LYS A 581 12.16 -10.32 26.69
C LYS A 581 12.56 -11.30 25.59
N LYS A 582 11.63 -11.64 24.68
CA LYS A 582 11.89 -12.49 23.52
C LYS A 582 12.14 -11.69 22.25
N LEU A 583 11.27 -10.75 21.93
CA LEU A 583 11.37 -9.94 20.71
C LEU A 583 12.56 -8.97 20.76
N GLY A 584 12.80 -8.33 21.92
CA GLY A 584 13.85 -7.33 22.12
C GLY A 584 15.23 -7.79 21.69
N PRO A 585 15.75 -8.93 22.20
CA PRO A 585 17.07 -9.44 21.79
C PRO A 585 17.21 -9.71 20.29
N VAL A 586 16.12 -10.08 19.60
CA VAL A 586 16.12 -10.27 18.15
C VAL A 586 16.21 -8.91 17.44
N ALA A 587 15.36 -7.96 17.85
CA ALA A 587 15.34 -6.62 17.30
C ALA A 587 16.65 -5.87 17.52
N GLU A 588 17.23 -5.96 18.75
CA GLU A 588 18.53 -5.36 19.09
C GLU A 588 19.67 -5.94 18.27
N ARG A 589 19.68 -7.26 18.04
CA ARG A 589 20.68 -7.92 17.20
C ARG A 589 20.57 -7.42 15.75
N TYR A 590 19.40 -7.31 15.21
CA TYR A 590 19.18 -6.79 13.85
C TYR A 590 19.59 -5.33 13.73
N HIS A 591 19.17 -4.51 14.68
CA HIS A 591 19.56 -3.11 14.74
C HIS A 591 21.09 -2.95 14.80
N ALA A 592 21.76 -3.67 15.71
CA ALA A 592 23.22 -3.61 15.86
C ALA A 592 23.97 -4.06 14.61
N LEU A 593 23.42 -5.05 13.86
CA LEU A 593 24.03 -5.56 12.64
C LEU A 593 24.18 -4.49 11.56
N ILE A 594 23.21 -3.58 11.45
CA ILE A 594 23.15 -2.57 10.37
C ILE A 594 23.45 -1.14 10.85
N ALA A 595 23.58 -0.89 12.15
CA ALA A 595 23.64 0.46 12.71
C ALA A 595 24.74 1.35 12.08
N ASN A 596 25.95 0.83 11.90
CA ASN A 596 27.04 1.59 11.30
C ASN A 596 26.78 1.92 9.83
N ASP A 597 26.17 0.99 9.11
CA ASP A 597 25.85 1.16 7.69
C ASP A 597 24.71 2.14 7.48
N VAL A 598 23.67 2.08 8.31
CA VAL A 598 22.57 3.06 8.28
C VAL A 598 23.06 4.46 8.62
N LYS A 599 23.98 4.60 9.59
CA LYS A 599 24.63 5.91 9.90
C LYS A 599 25.39 6.46 8.70
N ALA A 600 26.11 5.61 8.00
CA ALA A 600 26.92 5.98 6.83
C ALA A 600 26.09 6.16 5.54
N ASP A 601 24.87 5.65 5.50
CA ASP A 601 23.99 5.68 4.32
C ASP A 601 23.51 7.12 4.03
N THR A 602 24.04 7.72 2.96
CA THR A 602 23.68 9.06 2.50
C THR A 602 22.37 9.10 1.72
N ARG A 603 21.79 7.93 1.39
CA ARG A 603 20.57 7.78 0.57
C ARG A 603 19.40 7.17 1.35
N LYS A 604 19.55 7.01 2.68
CA LYS A 604 18.45 6.51 3.52
C LYS A 604 17.23 7.42 3.45
N LEU A 605 16.05 6.82 3.55
CA LEU A 605 14.79 7.53 3.39
C LEU A 605 14.36 8.27 4.65
N ASP A 606 14.80 7.79 5.82
CA ASP A 606 14.51 8.36 7.12
C ASP A 606 15.79 8.82 7.82
N SER A 607 15.65 9.59 8.90
CA SER A 607 16.82 10.10 9.63
C SER A 607 17.52 9.01 10.44
N THR A 608 18.80 9.20 10.75
CA THR A 608 19.54 8.32 11.67
C THR A 608 18.92 8.35 13.08
N ASP A 609 18.38 9.49 13.49
CA ASP A 609 17.70 9.65 14.78
C ASP A 609 16.43 8.81 14.86
N ASP A 610 15.65 8.75 13.77
CA ASP A 610 14.46 7.90 13.67
C ASP A 610 14.83 6.40 13.72
N PHE A 611 15.92 6.01 13.07
CA PHE A 611 16.43 4.65 13.15
C PHE A 611 16.82 4.26 14.60
N GLU A 612 17.58 5.11 15.28
CA GLU A 612 18.03 4.86 16.65
C GLU A 612 16.87 4.86 17.66
N LYS A 613 15.90 5.76 17.50
CA LYS A 613 14.74 5.87 18.39
C LYS A 613 13.70 4.81 18.15
N GLY A 614 13.50 4.41 16.90
CA GLY A 614 12.40 3.54 16.48
C GLY A 614 12.36 2.17 17.15
N LEU A 615 13.47 1.73 17.73
CA LEU A 615 13.52 0.49 18.51
C LEU A 615 12.71 0.59 19.82
N THR A 616 12.83 1.72 20.54
CA THR A 616 12.31 1.84 21.91
C THR A 616 11.42 3.05 22.15
N GLN A 617 11.34 4.01 21.22
CA GLN A 617 10.61 5.26 21.39
C GLN A 617 9.73 5.53 20.16
N ASP A 618 8.62 6.23 20.37
CA ASP A 618 7.81 6.73 19.26
C ASP A 618 8.59 7.80 18.48
N ILE A 619 8.53 7.70 17.17
CA ILE A 619 9.12 8.65 16.23
C ILE A 619 8.03 9.67 15.90
N GLN A 620 8.30 10.95 16.14
CA GLN A 620 7.41 12.03 15.71
C GLN A 620 7.71 12.34 14.25
N GLY A 621 6.69 12.15 13.39
CA GLY A 621 6.84 12.08 11.96
C GLY A 621 7.70 13.17 11.32
N SER A 622 8.77 12.72 10.71
CA SER A 622 9.51 13.43 9.67
C SER A 622 9.27 12.78 8.29
N GLY A 623 8.44 11.75 8.22
CA GLY A 623 8.18 10.98 7.01
C GLY A 623 7.54 11.83 5.91
N MET A 624 8.20 11.91 4.75
CA MET A 624 7.75 12.61 3.54
C MET A 624 6.73 11.79 2.73
N GLY A 625 5.81 11.10 3.39
CA GLY A 625 4.69 10.46 2.70
C GLY A 625 3.39 11.22 2.93
N PRO A 626 2.40 11.12 2.06
CA PRO A 626 1.05 11.65 2.30
C PRO A 626 0.39 11.05 3.56
N PHE A 627 1.05 10.10 4.21
CA PHE A 627 0.65 9.43 5.44
C PHE A 627 1.55 9.77 6.65
N GLY A 628 2.35 10.83 6.59
CA GLY A 628 3.35 11.27 7.58
C GLY A 628 2.83 11.46 9.00
N GLY A 629 2.31 10.40 9.58
CA GLY A 629 2.05 10.26 11.01
C GLY A 629 3.26 9.61 11.68
N GLY A 630 3.61 10.04 12.89
CA GLY A 630 4.71 9.46 13.64
C GLY A 630 4.61 7.94 13.76
N SER A 631 5.75 7.27 13.72
CA SER A 631 5.85 5.82 13.83
C SER A 631 5.99 5.40 15.29
N MET A 632 5.28 4.35 15.69
CA MET A 632 5.39 3.81 17.05
C MET A 632 6.69 3.00 17.21
N GLY A 633 7.36 3.18 18.35
CA GLY A 633 8.53 2.36 18.70
C GLY A 633 8.17 0.88 18.86
N LEU A 634 9.04 -0.01 18.37
CA LEU A 634 8.78 -1.46 18.39
C LEU A 634 8.51 -1.99 19.79
N LYS A 635 9.28 -1.53 20.79
CA LYS A 635 9.09 -1.94 22.20
C LYS A 635 7.72 -1.48 22.73
N GLN A 636 7.36 -0.24 22.48
CA GLN A 636 6.08 0.30 22.94
C GLN A 636 4.90 -0.40 22.27
N PHE A 637 5.04 -0.70 20.97
CA PHE A 637 4.06 -1.52 20.27
C PHE A 637 3.91 -2.89 20.93
N ALA A 638 5.01 -3.61 21.12
CA ALA A 638 5.00 -4.95 21.70
C ALA A 638 4.37 -4.96 23.10
N ASP A 639 4.81 -4.07 24.00
CA ASP A 639 4.33 -3.99 25.37
C ASP A 639 2.82 -3.67 25.43
N GLN A 640 2.38 -2.65 24.68
CA GLN A 640 0.98 -2.21 24.71
C GLN A 640 0.06 -3.22 24.01
N ARG A 641 0.48 -3.76 22.86
CA ARG A 641 -0.31 -4.73 22.11
C ARG A 641 -0.46 -6.04 22.87
N ARG A 642 0.64 -6.53 23.47
CA ARG A 642 0.61 -7.70 24.35
C ARG A 642 -0.36 -7.52 25.50
N ALA A 643 -0.25 -6.41 26.22
CA ALA A 643 -1.13 -6.11 27.36
C ALA A 643 -2.61 -6.09 26.93
N TYR A 644 -2.93 -5.47 25.80
CA TYR A 644 -4.30 -5.43 25.28
C TYR A 644 -4.81 -6.83 24.93
N LEU A 645 -4.07 -7.59 24.14
CA LEU A 645 -4.50 -8.91 23.65
C LEU A 645 -4.68 -9.92 24.80
N LEU A 646 -3.74 -9.99 25.74
CA LEU A 646 -3.82 -10.92 26.87
C LEU A 646 -4.93 -10.56 27.88
N ASN A 647 -5.40 -9.31 27.89
CA ASN A 647 -6.53 -8.86 28.70
C ASN A 647 -7.86 -8.90 27.94
N TYR A 648 -7.87 -9.17 26.65
CA TYR A 648 -9.09 -9.28 25.87
C TYR A 648 -9.93 -10.47 26.34
N SER A 649 -11.21 -10.27 26.63
CA SER A 649 -12.05 -11.23 27.34
C SER A 649 -12.14 -12.61 26.68
N GLU A 650 -12.16 -12.68 25.35
CA GLU A 650 -12.23 -13.94 24.61
C GLU A 650 -10.85 -14.58 24.36
N VAL A 651 -9.77 -13.81 24.36
CA VAL A 651 -8.39 -14.30 24.28
C VAL A 651 -7.92 -14.85 25.64
N LYS A 652 -8.40 -14.28 26.73
CA LYS A 652 -8.03 -14.65 28.10
C LYS A 652 -8.53 -16.02 28.51
N LYS A 653 -9.63 -16.49 27.91
CA LYS A 653 -10.23 -17.82 28.19
C LYS A 653 -9.37 -18.93 27.61
#